data_8f42568516f1ef62a57906ecfdd817e2
#
_entry.id   8f42568516f1ef62a57906ecfdd817e2
#
_cell.length_a   1.000
_cell.length_b   1.000
_cell.length_c   1.000
_cell.angle_alpha   90.00
_cell.angle_beta   90.00
_cell.angle_gamma   90.00
#
_symmetry.space_group_name_H-M   'P 1'
#
loop_
_entity.id
_entity.type
_entity.pdbx_description
1 polymer ?
#
loop_
_entity_poly.entity_id
_entity_poly.type
_entity_poly.pdbx_seq_one_letter_code
_entity_poly.pdbx_strand_id
1 'polypeptide(L)'
;MYIIAKEAARLNLSFCALQEVRHRGTGNKIIELNTGEKYQFYWCGQKKRRDYGVGILVKVNPRIIITEPDFNTPRVMAINLTMFGFKIRVIIAYSPTNVEENINKKDEFYRDLKKASESVGKNRQLVFTGDFNAETAVVLGKTEFNSTVTVEDSICNDNGQRLKSFCQAKHLCIPQSYFDHPLDNRYTWYSCDGKTKKVLDYVLTNNFVQRFITDCVVNPDFKVDSDHRLLVTSIQTPMNKASRWKPRKKKTQALKDINALENMDIRSAFIDQAKENLQQTKKDNLGPSEISENIVRAFQRAASSTLPNKLKMESKRLWRDDNELNELLEHRSNMNKENIGYKSISKQIKKRIVKLRNLKLKEEAEEVNSFASKRKIEEMYRAFKNDSSCFKNGKTDNKCDPQALINFFKDHFSMKTKCDSPKELIETPNFNPPLSTNPSRIINVEPPTMSELTNILKKLKRGKSANDIAPAFIKCSLESNEMMEEILNLYRIVWETKTVPDKWGLSRLVALWKGSSKGKITDPTAYRGLQIGSTLCKILMIIILDRLRDWYDENLLDQQQGFRQGRGTTDGIYLVKRLQQISNIRKKRMYILFIDLTAAFDHVNRDWLFASIRKRFPNHTNNLLFELLQSLYSNTKTALDGDLDSVFETYVGVRQGGPESPFLYNLYMDYVLRVFMIECNKKNIKFTKLKYLIPSKAIIDQNNTNLTLGKYGQFVVDWIGYADDLVLIFDNMESLQQGLSLLDDIFTRFQLSINVSKTKTMIFGHEGEYPTTIASLNNINVDNVSEFRYLGALIDYKSHLTGDSEINFRIDSAIGKFYQHGKKFMNKRISLKTRVLLLNSLIRSRLTYACQTWCLTVKQRDSLDVSYNRVLRMMVRNGFKRKENSWAYVLSNEELYRICSTESISVFVNRQQQRYIAHILRKEDNSMTKRLTFNDNVSHQRGAAISLLKNVMKRDGRPPSAFYSDCLSKKL
;
A
#
# COMPACT_ATOMS: atom_id res chain seq x y z
N MET A 1 -14.27 -51.16 -2.05
CA MET A 1 -14.08 -49.98 -1.20
C MET A 1 -12.63 -49.57 -0.99
N TYR A 2 -11.69 -50.48 -0.67
CA TYR A 2 -10.27 -50.13 -0.52
C TYR A 2 -9.66 -49.56 -1.83
N ILE A 3 -9.97 -50.16 -3.00
CA ILE A 3 -9.51 -49.64 -4.30
C ILE A 3 -10.05 -48.23 -4.58
N ILE A 4 -11.33 -47.97 -4.30
CA ILE A 4 -11.94 -46.65 -4.48
C ILE A 4 -11.27 -45.63 -3.55
N ALA A 5 -10.99 -45.99 -2.28
CA ALA A 5 -10.31 -45.12 -1.34
C ALA A 5 -8.88 -44.81 -1.80
N LYS A 6 -8.16 -45.79 -2.36
CA LYS A 6 -6.82 -45.63 -2.92
C LYS A 6 -6.81 -44.68 -4.12
N GLU A 7 -7.77 -44.81 -5.04
CA GLU A 7 -7.93 -43.89 -6.17
C GLU A 7 -8.37 -42.48 -5.74
N ALA A 8 -9.28 -42.39 -4.77
CA ALA A 8 -9.69 -41.12 -4.16
C ALA A 8 -8.50 -40.37 -3.53
N ALA A 9 -7.57 -41.12 -2.90
CA ALA A 9 -6.34 -40.55 -2.35
C ALA A 9 -5.39 -40.09 -3.47
N ARG A 10 -5.21 -40.89 -4.54
CA ARG A 10 -4.37 -40.52 -5.68
C ARG A 10 -4.84 -39.24 -6.34
N LEU A 11 -6.15 -39.04 -6.48
CA LEU A 11 -6.77 -37.86 -7.03
C LEU A 11 -7.00 -36.74 -5.98
N ASN A 12 -6.57 -36.95 -4.74
CA ASN A 12 -6.72 -36.02 -3.60
C ASN A 12 -8.17 -35.53 -3.38
N LEU A 13 -9.15 -36.43 -3.54
CA LEU A 13 -10.55 -36.12 -3.34
C LEU A 13 -10.87 -35.90 -1.85
N SER A 14 -11.62 -34.86 -1.53
CA SER A 14 -12.11 -34.60 -0.19
C SER A 14 -13.26 -35.51 0.20
N PHE A 15 -14.12 -35.84 -0.75
CA PHE A 15 -15.15 -36.88 -0.64
C PHE A 15 -15.48 -37.44 -2.03
N CYS A 16 -16.06 -38.63 -2.05
CA CYS A 16 -16.56 -39.29 -3.25
C CYS A 16 -17.94 -39.90 -2.97
N ALA A 17 -18.96 -39.45 -3.72
CA ALA A 17 -20.28 -40.02 -3.69
C ALA A 17 -20.31 -41.31 -4.53
N LEU A 18 -21.02 -42.32 -4.05
CA LEU A 18 -21.04 -43.64 -4.64
C LEU A 18 -22.49 -44.11 -4.82
N GLN A 19 -22.78 -44.70 -5.96
CA GLN A 19 -24.03 -45.34 -6.32
C GLN A 19 -23.78 -46.86 -6.40
N GLU A 20 -24.84 -47.62 -6.33
CA GLU A 20 -24.81 -49.12 -6.36
C GLU A 20 -23.82 -49.75 -5.38
N VAL A 21 -23.74 -49.23 -4.14
CA VAL A 21 -22.78 -49.74 -3.14
C VAL A 21 -23.05 -51.15 -2.70
N ARG A 22 -24.28 -51.70 -2.99
CA ARG A 22 -24.70 -53.12 -2.76
C ARG A 22 -24.43 -53.63 -1.33
N HIS A 23 -24.44 -52.75 -0.33
CA HIS A 23 -24.36 -53.07 1.07
C HIS A 23 -25.76 -53.17 1.71
N ARG A 24 -25.97 -54.10 2.66
CA ARG A 24 -27.22 -54.25 3.38
C ARG A 24 -27.37 -53.16 4.47
N GLY A 25 -28.57 -52.62 4.62
CA GLY A 25 -28.91 -51.67 5.68
C GLY A 25 -28.09 -50.39 5.66
N THR A 26 -28.00 -49.73 6.78
CA THR A 26 -27.20 -48.52 6.97
C THR A 26 -25.98 -48.81 7.84
N GLY A 27 -24.85 -48.12 7.59
CA GLY A 27 -23.66 -48.31 8.41
C GLY A 27 -22.53 -47.37 8.02
N ASN A 28 -21.43 -47.52 8.77
CA ASN A 28 -20.22 -46.80 8.47
C ASN A 28 -18.95 -47.68 8.78
N LYS A 29 -17.81 -47.35 8.13
CA LYS A 29 -16.55 -48.02 8.34
C LYS A 29 -15.39 -47.06 7.99
N ILE A 30 -14.32 -47.15 8.78
CA ILE A 30 -13.05 -46.48 8.45
C ILE A 30 -12.24 -47.41 7.54
N ILE A 31 -11.71 -46.85 6.46
CA ILE A 31 -10.80 -47.46 5.52
C ILE A 31 -9.45 -46.78 5.69
N GLU A 32 -8.43 -47.56 6.13
CA GLU A 32 -7.06 -47.06 6.28
C GLU A 32 -6.22 -47.60 5.14
N LEU A 33 -5.49 -46.73 4.47
CA LEU A 33 -4.61 -47.04 3.36
C LEU A 33 -3.17 -47.30 3.86
N ASN A 34 -2.41 -48.04 3.11
CA ASN A 34 -0.99 -48.31 3.41
C ASN A 34 -0.14 -46.98 3.46
N THR A 35 -0.64 -45.89 2.93
CA THR A 35 -0.03 -44.56 3.01
C THR A 35 -0.28 -43.85 4.34
N GLY A 36 -1.07 -44.42 5.25
CA GLY A 36 -1.51 -43.78 6.51
C GLY A 36 -2.74 -42.86 6.34
N GLU A 37 -3.21 -42.64 5.14
CA GLU A 37 -4.42 -41.87 4.92
C GLU A 37 -5.68 -42.66 5.28
N LYS A 38 -6.65 -42.02 5.89
CA LYS A 38 -7.89 -42.63 6.35
C LYS A 38 -9.11 -41.99 5.68
N TYR A 39 -10.07 -42.83 5.32
CA TYR A 39 -11.35 -42.43 4.78
C TYR A 39 -12.49 -43.00 5.60
N GLN A 40 -13.51 -42.19 5.90
CA GLN A 40 -14.75 -42.63 6.53
C GLN A 40 -15.76 -42.95 5.44
N PHE A 41 -16.22 -44.21 5.38
CA PHE A 41 -17.23 -44.66 4.43
C PHE A 41 -18.58 -44.75 5.14
N TYR A 42 -19.63 -44.16 4.61
CA TYR A 42 -21.03 -44.30 5.03
C TYR A 42 -21.87 -44.85 3.90
N TRP A 43 -22.83 -45.73 4.21
CA TRP A 43 -23.74 -46.32 3.21
C TRP A 43 -25.18 -46.43 3.70
N CYS A 44 -26.12 -46.37 2.72
CA CYS A 44 -27.53 -46.68 2.89
C CYS A 44 -27.98 -47.62 1.78
N GLY A 45 -28.31 -48.87 2.13
CA GLY A 45 -28.74 -49.90 1.18
C GLY A 45 -30.06 -50.56 1.64
N GLN A 46 -30.57 -51.52 0.86
CA GLN A 46 -31.76 -52.28 1.22
C GLN A 46 -31.51 -53.19 2.42
N LYS A 47 -32.50 -53.40 3.30
CA LYS A 47 -32.36 -54.26 4.46
C LYS A 47 -32.25 -55.73 4.09
N LYS A 48 -33.03 -56.19 3.09
CA LYS A 48 -33.13 -57.61 2.72
C LYS A 48 -32.31 -58.04 1.50
N ARG A 49 -32.07 -57.13 0.53
CA ARG A 49 -31.39 -57.43 -0.74
C ARG A 49 -30.12 -56.59 -0.92
N ARG A 50 -29.23 -56.96 -1.86
CA ARG A 50 -28.02 -56.22 -2.22
C ARG A 50 -28.11 -55.64 -3.63
N ASP A 51 -29.27 -55.15 -4.01
CA ASP A 51 -29.55 -54.82 -5.42
C ASP A 51 -29.01 -53.40 -5.77
N TYR A 52 -29.15 -52.46 -4.85
CA TYR A 52 -28.67 -51.10 -5.00
C TYR A 52 -28.37 -50.45 -3.64
N GLY A 53 -27.98 -49.19 -3.64
CA GLY A 53 -27.66 -48.47 -2.42
C GLY A 53 -26.79 -47.24 -2.75
N VAL A 54 -26.77 -46.25 -1.90
CA VAL A 54 -25.95 -45.06 -2.02
C VAL A 54 -24.96 -44.96 -0.87
N GLY A 55 -23.84 -44.32 -1.10
CA GLY A 55 -22.82 -44.14 -0.07
C GLY A 55 -21.93 -42.93 -0.34
N ILE A 56 -21.11 -42.62 0.64
CA ILE A 56 -20.11 -41.56 0.54
C ILE A 56 -18.83 -41.97 1.25
N LEU A 57 -17.74 -41.72 0.60
CA LEU A 57 -16.39 -41.87 1.15
C LEU A 57 -15.85 -40.46 1.44
N VAL A 58 -15.50 -40.15 2.69
CA VAL A 58 -15.03 -38.82 3.11
C VAL A 58 -13.63 -38.95 3.69
N LYS A 59 -12.68 -38.15 3.22
CA LYS A 59 -11.32 -38.09 3.73
C LYS A 59 -11.30 -37.67 5.21
N VAL A 60 -10.68 -38.43 6.07
CA VAL A 60 -10.50 -38.10 7.49
C VAL A 60 -9.43 -37.01 7.60
N ASN A 61 -9.85 -35.79 7.84
CA ASN A 61 -8.97 -34.63 7.93
C ASN A 61 -9.52 -33.67 9.01
N PRO A 62 -8.68 -33.08 9.89
CA PRO A 62 -9.13 -32.15 10.94
C PRO A 62 -9.91 -30.93 10.42
N ARG A 63 -9.77 -30.60 9.14
CA ARG A 63 -10.49 -29.51 8.49
C ARG A 63 -11.81 -29.92 7.84
N ILE A 64 -12.16 -31.22 7.90
CA ILE A 64 -13.42 -31.77 7.41
C ILE A 64 -14.19 -32.30 8.62
N ILE A 65 -15.25 -31.60 9.01
CA ILE A 65 -16.12 -32.02 10.10
C ILE A 65 -17.33 -32.69 9.49
N ILE A 66 -17.59 -33.92 9.86
CA ILE A 66 -18.69 -34.75 9.43
C ILE A 66 -19.71 -34.78 10.56
N THR A 67 -20.99 -34.53 10.25
CA THR A 67 -22.09 -34.85 11.16
C THR A 67 -22.74 -36.17 10.73
N GLU A 68 -23.44 -36.84 11.62
CA GLU A 68 -24.12 -38.10 11.29
C GLU A 68 -24.99 -37.94 10.03
N PRO A 69 -24.93 -38.89 9.08
CA PRO A 69 -25.74 -38.84 7.87
C PRO A 69 -27.22 -39.09 8.15
N ASP A 70 -28.07 -38.44 7.35
CA ASP A 70 -29.50 -38.74 7.30
C ASP A 70 -29.72 -39.85 6.29
N PHE A 71 -30.05 -41.06 6.74
CA PHE A 71 -30.36 -42.20 5.89
C PHE A 71 -31.81 -42.16 5.46
N ASN A 72 -32.11 -41.39 4.36
CA ASN A 72 -33.47 -41.19 3.91
C ASN A 72 -34.07 -42.45 3.26
N THR A 73 -33.43 -42.98 2.20
CA THR A 73 -33.81 -44.20 1.50
C THR A 73 -32.61 -44.88 0.88
N PRO A 74 -32.68 -46.13 0.43
CA PRO A 74 -31.58 -46.77 -0.28
C PRO A 74 -31.16 -46.10 -1.60
N ARG A 75 -31.93 -45.08 -2.05
CA ARG A 75 -31.68 -44.30 -3.27
C ARG A 75 -31.32 -42.84 -2.99
N VAL A 76 -31.51 -42.35 -1.76
CA VAL A 76 -31.23 -40.98 -1.36
C VAL A 76 -30.66 -40.97 0.06
N MET A 77 -29.46 -40.42 0.19
CA MET A 77 -28.78 -40.22 1.49
C MET A 77 -28.28 -38.76 1.55
N ALA A 78 -28.41 -38.15 2.71
CA ALA A 78 -27.86 -36.81 2.92
C ALA A 78 -26.85 -36.80 4.06
N ILE A 79 -25.80 -36.00 3.93
CA ILE A 79 -24.77 -35.81 4.93
C ILE A 79 -24.39 -34.36 5.04
N ASN A 80 -24.17 -33.86 6.24
CA ASN A 80 -23.69 -32.51 6.44
C ASN A 80 -22.17 -32.48 6.63
N LEU A 81 -21.48 -31.76 5.76
CA LEU A 81 -20.02 -31.57 5.81
C LEU A 81 -19.70 -30.09 6.09
N THR A 82 -18.68 -29.87 6.89
CA THR A 82 -18.06 -28.55 7.02
C THR A 82 -16.60 -28.71 6.57
N MET A 83 -16.30 -28.26 5.37
CA MET A 83 -14.97 -28.41 4.76
C MET A 83 -14.28 -27.04 4.73
N PHE A 84 -13.13 -26.94 5.39
CA PHE A 84 -12.37 -25.68 5.45
C PHE A 84 -13.24 -24.46 5.88
N GLY A 85 -14.26 -24.71 6.74
CA GLY A 85 -15.22 -23.71 7.20
C GLY A 85 -16.42 -23.47 6.27
N PHE A 86 -16.44 -24.07 5.10
CA PHE A 86 -17.57 -24.03 4.18
C PHE A 86 -18.58 -25.11 4.52
N LYS A 87 -19.82 -24.73 4.85
CA LYS A 87 -20.88 -25.65 5.31
C LYS A 87 -21.74 -26.07 4.15
N ILE A 88 -21.70 -27.34 3.79
CA ILE A 88 -22.52 -27.95 2.73
C ILE A 88 -23.36 -29.09 3.28
N ARG A 89 -24.49 -29.32 2.66
CA ARG A 89 -25.27 -30.55 2.76
C ARG A 89 -25.15 -31.26 1.41
N VAL A 90 -24.51 -32.40 1.42
CA VAL A 90 -24.35 -33.26 0.25
C VAL A 90 -25.47 -34.28 0.22
N ILE A 91 -26.22 -34.34 -0.86
CA ILE A 91 -27.31 -35.28 -1.09
C ILE A 91 -26.87 -36.21 -2.21
N ILE A 92 -26.72 -37.48 -1.87
CA ILE A 92 -26.30 -38.55 -2.78
C ILE A 92 -27.54 -39.18 -3.36
N ALA A 93 -27.64 -39.26 -4.69
CA ALA A 93 -28.80 -39.69 -5.41
C ALA A 93 -28.50 -40.85 -6.36
N TYR A 94 -29.43 -41.82 -6.44
CA TYR A 94 -29.43 -42.88 -7.45
C TYR A 94 -30.85 -43.09 -7.96
N SER A 95 -31.15 -42.49 -9.14
CA SER A 95 -32.48 -42.53 -9.74
C SER A 95 -32.85 -43.95 -10.27
N PRO A 96 -34.13 -44.32 -10.29
CA PRO A 96 -34.60 -45.44 -11.08
C PRO A 96 -34.25 -45.30 -12.56
N THR A 97 -33.99 -46.40 -13.25
CA THR A 97 -33.73 -46.41 -14.70
C THR A 97 -34.94 -45.88 -15.49
N ASN A 98 -34.74 -45.51 -16.75
CA ASN A 98 -35.76 -44.89 -17.62
C ASN A 98 -36.68 -45.91 -18.29
N VAL A 99 -37.21 -46.92 -17.57
CA VAL A 99 -38.17 -47.91 -18.06
C VAL A 99 -39.57 -47.45 -17.63
N GLU A 100 -40.55 -47.64 -18.47
CA GLU A 100 -41.96 -47.19 -18.27
C GLU A 100 -42.55 -47.70 -16.96
N GLU A 101 -42.31 -48.97 -16.61
CA GLU A 101 -42.78 -49.60 -15.35
C GLU A 101 -42.28 -48.90 -14.07
N ASN A 102 -41.35 -47.98 -14.15
CA ASN A 102 -40.74 -47.29 -13.03
C ASN A 102 -41.34 -45.91 -12.72
N ILE A 103 -42.44 -45.49 -13.36
CA ILE A 103 -43.04 -44.14 -13.19
C ILE A 103 -43.27 -43.79 -11.71
N ASN A 104 -44.00 -44.66 -10.99
CA ASN A 104 -44.28 -44.42 -9.58
C ASN A 104 -43.02 -44.38 -8.69
N LYS A 105 -42.00 -45.17 -9.01
CA LYS A 105 -40.71 -45.15 -8.28
C LYS A 105 -39.90 -43.92 -8.60
N LYS A 106 -40.05 -43.30 -9.78
CA LYS A 106 -39.43 -42.02 -10.13
C LYS A 106 -40.10 -40.87 -9.34
N ASP A 107 -41.42 -40.86 -9.23
CA ASP A 107 -42.15 -39.86 -8.45
C ASP A 107 -41.79 -39.94 -6.94
N GLU A 108 -41.65 -41.14 -6.39
CA GLU A 108 -41.21 -41.39 -5.02
C GLU A 108 -39.77 -40.88 -4.84
N PHE A 109 -38.87 -41.17 -5.77
CA PHE A 109 -37.48 -40.71 -5.76
C PHE A 109 -37.37 -39.19 -5.69
N TYR A 110 -38.04 -38.47 -6.60
CA TYR A 110 -38.02 -37.00 -6.60
C TYR A 110 -38.70 -36.38 -5.34
N ARG A 111 -39.68 -37.06 -4.76
CA ARG A 111 -40.29 -36.70 -3.47
C ARG A 111 -39.30 -36.84 -2.33
N ASP A 112 -38.55 -37.94 -2.29
CA ASP A 112 -37.50 -38.18 -1.28
C ASP A 112 -36.33 -37.21 -1.45
N LEU A 113 -35.98 -36.88 -2.66
CA LEU A 113 -34.94 -35.86 -2.97
C LEU A 113 -35.38 -34.48 -2.45
N LYS A 114 -36.67 -34.14 -2.61
CA LYS A 114 -37.25 -32.89 -2.07
C LYS A 114 -37.19 -32.89 -0.54
N LYS A 115 -37.63 -33.95 0.13
CA LYS A 115 -37.57 -34.09 1.60
C LYS A 115 -36.13 -33.96 2.11
N ALA A 116 -35.17 -34.63 1.52
CA ALA A 116 -33.76 -34.54 1.89
C ALA A 116 -33.20 -33.11 1.78
N SER A 117 -33.75 -32.29 0.86
CA SER A 117 -33.38 -30.90 0.67
C SER A 117 -34.02 -29.92 1.66
N GLU A 118 -35.13 -30.29 2.32
CA GLU A 118 -35.87 -29.40 3.21
C GLU A 118 -35.32 -29.38 4.65
N SER A 119 -34.68 -30.46 5.11
CA SER A 119 -34.08 -30.58 6.44
C SER A 119 -32.74 -29.83 6.59
N VAL A 120 -32.61 -28.70 5.95
CA VAL A 120 -31.34 -27.93 5.93
C VAL A 120 -31.30 -26.94 7.07
N GLY A 121 -30.32 -27.07 7.99
CA GLY A 121 -30.11 -26.10 9.05
C GLY A 121 -29.68 -24.73 8.48
N LYS A 122 -30.05 -23.62 9.16
CA LYS A 122 -29.66 -22.24 8.77
C LYS A 122 -28.18 -22.15 8.42
N ASN A 123 -27.84 -21.61 7.23
CA ASN A 123 -26.50 -21.36 6.71
C ASN A 123 -25.72 -22.55 6.09
N ARG A 124 -26.38 -23.63 5.65
CA ARG A 124 -25.76 -24.67 4.83
C ARG A 124 -26.16 -24.54 3.36
N GLN A 125 -25.25 -24.89 2.48
CA GLN A 125 -25.47 -24.86 1.03
C GLN A 125 -25.76 -26.26 0.52
N LEU A 126 -26.65 -26.38 -0.47
CA LEU A 126 -27.04 -27.66 -1.04
C LEU A 126 -26.12 -28.06 -2.21
N VAL A 127 -25.70 -29.32 -2.20
CA VAL A 127 -25.01 -29.99 -3.28
C VAL A 127 -25.65 -31.36 -3.48
N PHE A 128 -26.21 -31.61 -4.66
CA PHE A 128 -26.70 -32.93 -5.05
C PHE A 128 -25.68 -33.55 -5.98
N THR A 129 -25.43 -34.85 -5.86
CA THR A 129 -24.53 -35.58 -6.73
C THR A 129 -24.94 -37.03 -6.87
N GLY A 130 -24.79 -37.60 -8.04
CA GLY A 130 -25.08 -39.01 -8.28
C GLY A 130 -25.56 -39.30 -9.69
N ASP A 131 -25.99 -40.55 -9.87
CA ASP A 131 -26.60 -41.03 -11.11
C ASP A 131 -28.10 -40.74 -11.12
N PHE A 132 -28.50 -39.87 -12.03
CA PHE A 132 -29.88 -39.48 -12.21
C PHE A 132 -30.58 -40.28 -13.33
N ASN A 133 -29.86 -41.16 -14.04
CA ASN A 133 -30.39 -41.88 -15.23
C ASN A 133 -31.10 -40.90 -16.20
N ALA A 134 -30.62 -39.65 -16.26
CA ALA A 134 -31.25 -38.55 -16.96
C ALA A 134 -30.43 -38.13 -18.19
N GLU A 135 -31.04 -38.09 -19.36
CA GLU A 135 -30.49 -37.46 -20.55
C GLU A 135 -31.21 -36.12 -20.73
N THR A 136 -30.50 -35.03 -20.61
CA THR A 136 -31.12 -33.69 -20.49
C THR A 136 -31.19 -32.92 -21.80
N ALA A 137 -30.62 -33.40 -22.94
CA ALA A 137 -30.58 -32.75 -24.25
C ALA A 137 -30.48 -31.21 -24.17
N VAL A 138 -29.32 -30.67 -23.81
CA VAL A 138 -29.26 -29.26 -23.50
C VAL A 138 -28.02 -28.61 -24.10
N VAL A 139 -28.21 -27.45 -24.71
CA VAL A 139 -27.23 -26.62 -25.44
C VAL A 139 -26.51 -25.66 -24.55
N LEU A 140 -25.22 -25.41 -24.83
CA LEU A 140 -24.46 -24.29 -24.27
C LEU A 140 -25.12 -22.94 -24.60
N GLY A 141 -25.63 -22.25 -23.62
CA GLY A 141 -26.21 -20.92 -23.77
C GLY A 141 -26.41 -20.22 -22.44
N LYS A 142 -26.02 -18.95 -22.33
CA LYS A 142 -26.25 -18.10 -21.16
C LYS A 142 -27.71 -17.64 -21.12
N THR A 143 -28.58 -18.34 -20.41
CA THR A 143 -29.90 -17.82 -20.01
C THR A 143 -30.03 -17.82 -18.50
N GLU A 144 -30.93 -17.02 -17.92
CA GLU A 144 -31.17 -16.90 -16.49
C GLU A 144 -31.48 -18.23 -15.77
N PHE A 145 -31.76 -19.31 -16.47
CA PHE A 145 -32.00 -20.68 -16.02
C PHE A 145 -30.98 -21.69 -16.55
N ASN A 146 -29.75 -21.23 -16.69
CA ASN A 146 -28.56 -22.07 -16.86
C ASN A 146 -28.61 -23.12 -18.02
N SER A 147 -27.91 -22.71 -18.97
CA SER A 147 -27.12 -23.50 -19.93
C SER A 147 -26.80 -24.90 -19.46
N THR A 148 -26.99 -25.78 -20.28
CA THR A 148 -26.64 -27.16 -20.19
C THR A 148 -25.94 -27.55 -21.46
N VAL A 149 -24.90 -28.35 -21.36
CA VAL A 149 -24.11 -28.83 -22.50
C VAL A 149 -24.92 -29.85 -23.29
N THR A 150 -25.05 -29.67 -24.58
CA THR A 150 -25.46 -30.75 -25.49
C THR A 150 -24.27 -31.52 -25.95
N VAL A 151 -24.45 -32.80 -25.99
CA VAL A 151 -23.92 -33.63 -27.09
C VAL A 151 -24.91 -33.50 -28.23
N GLU A 152 -24.49 -33.08 -29.39
CA GLU A 152 -25.27 -33.16 -30.62
C GLU A 152 -25.86 -34.58 -30.70
N ASP A 153 -27.17 -34.72 -30.90
CA ASP A 153 -27.95 -35.97 -30.96
C ASP A 153 -28.49 -36.55 -29.61
N SER A 154 -28.46 -35.88 -28.47
CA SER A 154 -29.09 -36.42 -27.28
C SER A 154 -30.58 -36.13 -27.19
N ILE A 155 -31.41 -37.17 -27.05
CA ILE A 155 -32.84 -37.10 -26.78
C ILE A 155 -33.06 -36.87 -25.29
N CYS A 156 -33.91 -35.89 -24.93
CA CYS A 156 -34.28 -35.71 -23.52
C CYS A 156 -35.23 -36.81 -23.06
N ASN A 157 -34.79 -37.66 -22.13
CA ASN A 157 -35.66 -38.72 -21.60
C ASN A 157 -36.57 -38.23 -20.43
N ASP A 158 -37.49 -39.04 -19.94
CA ASP A 158 -38.44 -38.69 -18.85
C ASP A 158 -37.70 -38.27 -17.59
N ASN A 159 -36.61 -38.99 -17.18
CA ASN A 159 -35.77 -38.59 -16.07
C ASN A 159 -35.09 -37.23 -16.34
N GLY A 160 -34.70 -36.92 -17.55
CA GLY A 160 -34.15 -35.62 -17.97
C GLY A 160 -35.14 -34.47 -17.80
N GLN A 161 -36.41 -34.68 -18.22
CA GLN A 161 -37.46 -33.70 -18.01
C GLN A 161 -37.78 -33.46 -16.52
N ARG A 162 -37.80 -34.51 -15.71
CA ARG A 162 -38.00 -34.45 -14.26
C ARG A 162 -36.83 -33.73 -13.57
N LEU A 163 -35.59 -34.01 -13.96
CA LEU A 163 -34.39 -33.37 -13.47
C LEU A 163 -34.41 -31.87 -13.75
N LYS A 164 -34.77 -31.46 -14.98
CA LYS A 164 -34.93 -30.04 -15.34
C LYS A 164 -35.98 -29.36 -14.48
N SER A 165 -37.17 -29.95 -14.34
CA SER A 165 -38.24 -29.41 -13.51
C SER A 165 -37.84 -29.29 -12.06
N PHE A 166 -37.07 -30.25 -11.51
CA PHE A 166 -36.54 -30.21 -10.16
C PHE A 166 -35.53 -29.09 -9.99
N CYS A 167 -34.60 -28.92 -10.94
CA CYS A 167 -33.63 -27.82 -10.94
C CYS A 167 -34.30 -26.45 -10.98
N GLN A 168 -35.34 -26.28 -11.80
CA GLN A 168 -36.11 -25.05 -11.88
C GLN A 168 -36.83 -24.74 -10.57
N ALA A 169 -37.53 -25.75 -9.99
CA ALA A 169 -38.30 -25.59 -8.75
C ALA A 169 -37.40 -25.27 -7.53
N LYS A 170 -36.15 -25.71 -7.53
CA LYS A 170 -35.22 -25.51 -6.43
C LYS A 170 -34.11 -24.48 -6.75
N HIS A 171 -34.16 -23.81 -7.89
CA HIS A 171 -33.16 -22.84 -8.37
C HIS A 171 -31.71 -23.39 -8.35
N LEU A 172 -31.56 -24.60 -8.92
CA LEU A 172 -30.28 -25.30 -8.99
C LEU A 172 -29.60 -25.11 -10.36
N CYS A 173 -28.26 -25.07 -10.33
CA CYS A 173 -27.41 -25.09 -11.50
C CYS A 173 -26.81 -26.48 -11.71
N ILE A 174 -26.45 -26.81 -12.95
CA ILE A 174 -25.69 -28.00 -13.32
C ILE A 174 -24.26 -27.56 -13.66
N PRO A 175 -23.28 -27.69 -12.72
CA PRO A 175 -21.93 -27.17 -12.87
C PRO A 175 -21.21 -27.60 -14.15
N GLN A 176 -21.31 -28.87 -14.57
CA GLN A 176 -20.65 -29.38 -15.75
C GLN A 176 -21.04 -28.65 -17.06
N SER A 177 -22.15 -27.91 -17.09
CA SER A 177 -22.58 -27.11 -18.22
C SER A 177 -21.90 -25.75 -18.36
N TYR A 178 -21.07 -25.36 -17.40
CA TYR A 178 -20.38 -24.07 -17.36
C TYR A 178 -18.91 -24.14 -17.84
N PHE A 179 -18.39 -25.36 -18.01
CA PHE A 179 -16.99 -25.58 -18.38
C PHE A 179 -16.91 -26.31 -19.72
N ASP A 180 -16.14 -25.76 -20.64
CA ASP A 180 -15.95 -26.31 -21.96
C ASP A 180 -14.79 -27.32 -21.97
N HIS A 181 -15.13 -28.61 -22.06
CA HIS A 181 -14.17 -29.71 -22.09
C HIS A 181 -14.32 -30.52 -23.37
N PRO A 182 -13.29 -31.23 -23.86
CA PRO A 182 -13.40 -32.15 -24.95
C PRO A 182 -14.55 -33.16 -24.76
N LEU A 183 -15.22 -33.55 -25.84
CA LEU A 183 -16.39 -34.44 -25.80
C LEU A 183 -16.16 -35.71 -25.00
N ASP A 184 -14.99 -36.34 -25.15
CA ASP A 184 -14.66 -37.57 -24.39
C ASP A 184 -14.56 -37.37 -22.87
N ASN A 185 -14.36 -36.14 -22.40
CA ASN A 185 -14.32 -35.76 -20.98
C ASN A 185 -15.67 -35.26 -20.44
N ARG A 186 -16.77 -35.48 -21.23
CA ARG A 186 -18.14 -35.10 -20.83
C ARG A 186 -19.02 -36.32 -20.52
N TYR A 187 -18.74 -37.46 -21.18
CA TYR A 187 -19.53 -38.69 -21.03
C TYR A 187 -19.23 -39.36 -19.68
N THR A 188 -20.26 -39.63 -18.90
CA THR A 188 -20.15 -40.27 -17.58
C THR A 188 -20.42 -41.77 -17.62
N TRP A 189 -21.05 -42.29 -18.69
CA TRP A 189 -21.39 -43.70 -18.83
C TRP A 189 -21.07 -44.21 -20.25
N TYR A 190 -20.64 -45.47 -20.33
CA TYR A 190 -20.25 -46.16 -21.55
C TYR A 190 -20.87 -47.55 -21.62
N SER A 191 -21.46 -47.94 -22.74
CA SER A 191 -21.93 -49.32 -22.94
C SER A 191 -20.76 -50.31 -22.90
N CYS A 192 -21.03 -51.59 -22.58
CA CYS A 192 -20.00 -52.64 -22.51
C CYS A 192 -19.22 -52.82 -23.80
N ASP A 193 -19.83 -52.49 -24.98
CA ASP A 193 -19.19 -52.52 -26.28
C ASP A 193 -18.47 -51.20 -26.66
N GLY A 194 -18.54 -50.21 -25.80
CA GLY A 194 -17.94 -48.87 -26.00
C GLY A 194 -18.56 -48.01 -27.07
N LYS A 195 -19.62 -48.49 -27.76
CA LYS A 195 -20.24 -47.76 -28.89
C LYS A 195 -21.19 -46.66 -28.42
N THR A 196 -21.91 -46.88 -27.32
CA THR A 196 -22.86 -45.90 -26.80
C THR A 196 -22.25 -45.17 -25.61
N LYS A 197 -22.30 -43.84 -25.64
CA LYS A 197 -21.80 -42.96 -24.57
C LYS A 197 -22.93 -42.05 -24.13
N LYS A 198 -23.11 -41.85 -22.83
CA LYS A 198 -24.16 -40.98 -22.25
C LYS A 198 -23.68 -40.17 -21.08
N VAL A 199 -24.39 -39.04 -20.81
CA VAL A 199 -24.21 -38.26 -19.57
C VAL A 199 -25.38 -38.58 -18.66
N LEU A 200 -25.19 -39.35 -17.59
CA LEU A 200 -26.21 -39.82 -16.67
C LEU A 200 -25.96 -39.30 -15.25
N ASP A 201 -24.72 -38.99 -14.92
CA ASP A 201 -24.29 -38.48 -13.60
C ASP A 201 -24.20 -36.96 -13.59
N TYR A 202 -24.76 -36.35 -12.57
CA TYR A 202 -24.81 -34.90 -12.43
C TYR A 202 -24.41 -34.45 -11.03
N VAL A 203 -23.81 -33.25 -10.99
CA VAL A 203 -23.71 -32.43 -9.78
C VAL A 203 -24.66 -31.26 -9.92
N LEU A 204 -25.50 -31.03 -8.91
CA LEU A 204 -26.44 -29.91 -8.89
C LEU A 204 -26.13 -29.03 -7.68
N THR A 205 -26.06 -27.72 -7.88
CA THR A 205 -25.72 -26.78 -6.81
C THR A 205 -26.61 -25.54 -6.93
N ASN A 206 -26.74 -24.80 -5.82
CA ASN A 206 -27.35 -23.48 -5.90
C ASN A 206 -26.38 -22.45 -6.49
N ASN A 207 -26.89 -21.30 -6.92
CA ASN A 207 -26.12 -20.20 -7.50
C ASN A 207 -25.00 -19.68 -6.56
N PHE A 208 -25.13 -19.89 -5.25
CA PHE A 208 -24.10 -19.49 -4.31
C PHE A 208 -22.87 -20.42 -4.40
N VAL A 209 -23.07 -21.74 -4.41
CA VAL A 209 -21.97 -22.73 -4.55
C VAL A 209 -21.34 -22.64 -5.94
N GLN A 210 -22.15 -22.46 -7.00
CA GLN A 210 -21.67 -22.34 -8.39
C GLN A 210 -20.54 -21.30 -8.54
N ARG A 211 -20.58 -20.22 -7.81
CA ARG A 211 -19.55 -19.14 -7.84
C ARG A 211 -18.18 -19.58 -7.33
N PHE A 212 -18.11 -20.69 -6.62
CA PHE A 212 -16.89 -21.25 -6.03
C PHE A 212 -16.41 -22.51 -6.76
N ILE A 213 -17.16 -22.99 -7.75
CA ILE A 213 -16.74 -24.10 -8.60
C ILE A 213 -15.75 -23.55 -9.62
N THR A 214 -14.57 -24.13 -9.65
CA THR A 214 -13.50 -23.74 -10.58
C THR A 214 -13.40 -24.66 -11.78
N ASP A 215 -13.92 -25.89 -11.64
CA ASP A 215 -13.97 -26.87 -12.72
C ASP A 215 -14.94 -28.02 -12.41
N CYS A 216 -15.52 -28.63 -13.46
CA CYS A 216 -16.37 -29.82 -13.34
C CYS A 216 -16.19 -30.68 -14.59
N VAL A 217 -15.43 -31.77 -14.44
CA VAL A 217 -14.95 -32.58 -15.58
C VAL A 217 -15.00 -34.07 -15.27
N VAL A 218 -15.23 -34.88 -16.28
CA VAL A 218 -15.14 -36.35 -16.18
C VAL A 218 -13.66 -36.76 -16.25
N ASN A 219 -13.21 -37.52 -15.26
CA ASN A 219 -11.85 -38.02 -15.20
C ASN A 219 -11.78 -39.45 -15.80
N PRO A 220 -11.13 -39.63 -16.94
CA PRO A 220 -10.99 -40.95 -17.58
C PRO A 220 -10.00 -41.88 -16.90
N ASP A 221 -9.09 -41.33 -16.06
CA ASP A 221 -7.99 -42.08 -15.42
C ASP A 221 -8.37 -42.72 -14.07
N PHE A 222 -9.66 -42.73 -13.74
CA PHE A 222 -10.14 -43.36 -12.50
C PHE A 222 -10.14 -44.90 -12.64
N LYS A 223 -9.17 -45.58 -12.02
CA LYS A 223 -8.91 -47.01 -12.19
C LYS A 223 -9.81 -47.87 -11.31
N VAL A 224 -11.08 -47.87 -11.55
CA VAL A 224 -12.09 -48.70 -10.92
C VAL A 224 -12.88 -49.39 -12.01
N ASP A 225 -13.13 -50.68 -11.85
CA ASP A 225 -13.94 -51.50 -12.79
C ASP A 225 -15.42 -51.08 -12.69
N SER A 226 -15.83 -50.19 -13.61
CA SER A 226 -17.18 -49.62 -13.70
C SER A 226 -17.44 -49.11 -15.14
N ASP A 227 -18.66 -49.26 -15.60
CA ASP A 227 -19.15 -48.64 -16.85
C ASP A 227 -19.40 -47.12 -16.68
N HIS A 228 -19.38 -46.60 -15.45
CA HIS A 228 -19.41 -45.17 -15.15
C HIS A 228 -18.01 -44.61 -14.93
N ARG A 229 -17.78 -43.37 -15.41
CA ARG A 229 -16.56 -42.60 -15.13
C ARG A 229 -16.78 -41.58 -13.99
N LEU A 230 -15.72 -41.27 -13.30
CA LEU A 230 -15.75 -40.35 -12.18
C LEU A 230 -15.98 -38.89 -12.64
N LEU A 231 -17.06 -38.25 -12.24
CA LEU A 231 -17.29 -36.82 -12.38
C LEU A 231 -16.64 -36.07 -11.23
N VAL A 232 -15.62 -35.25 -11.52
CA VAL A 232 -14.85 -34.49 -10.52
C VAL A 232 -15.29 -33.05 -10.54
N THR A 233 -15.64 -32.49 -9.39
CA THR A 233 -15.97 -31.07 -9.22
C THR A 233 -14.98 -30.43 -8.28
N SER A 234 -14.25 -29.42 -8.76
CA SER A 234 -13.31 -28.64 -8.00
C SER A 234 -13.97 -27.40 -7.39
N ILE A 235 -13.99 -27.31 -6.06
CA ILE A 235 -14.61 -26.18 -5.35
C ILE A 235 -13.52 -25.39 -4.62
N GLN A 236 -13.33 -24.15 -5.00
CA GLN A 236 -12.53 -23.20 -4.22
C GLN A 236 -13.36 -22.71 -3.02
N THR A 237 -13.20 -23.35 -1.88
CA THR A 237 -13.97 -22.96 -0.68
C THR A 237 -13.70 -21.51 -0.33
N PRO A 238 -14.77 -20.69 -0.11
CA PRO A 238 -14.59 -19.35 0.40
C PRO A 238 -13.93 -19.46 1.77
N MET A 239 -12.67 -19.02 1.89
CA MET A 239 -12.03 -18.93 3.20
C MET A 239 -12.82 -17.94 4.04
N ASN A 240 -13.73 -18.44 4.86
CA ASN A 240 -14.38 -17.64 5.90
C ASN A 240 -13.29 -17.08 6.80
N LYS A 241 -13.22 -15.75 6.91
CA LYS A 241 -12.33 -15.06 7.87
C LYS A 241 -12.48 -15.58 9.31
N ALA A 242 -13.58 -16.27 9.61
CA ALA A 242 -13.87 -16.86 10.91
C ALA A 242 -13.27 -18.27 11.12
N SER A 243 -12.89 -18.97 10.05
CA SER A 243 -12.33 -20.35 10.15
C SER A 243 -10.82 -20.42 9.86
N ARG A 244 -10.11 -19.30 9.87
CA ARG A 244 -8.69 -19.41 10.22
C ARG A 244 -8.68 -20.09 11.59
N TRP A 245 -8.37 -21.38 11.60
CA TRP A 245 -7.82 -22.02 12.78
C TRP A 245 -6.56 -21.23 13.10
N LYS A 246 -6.73 -20.20 13.90
CA LYS A 246 -5.60 -19.56 14.53
C LYS A 246 -5.05 -20.66 15.41
N PRO A 247 -3.80 -21.12 15.22
CA PRO A 247 -3.15 -21.81 16.32
C PRO A 247 -3.47 -20.95 17.53
N ARG A 248 -3.93 -21.54 18.63
CA ARG A 248 -4.33 -20.79 19.85
C ARG A 248 -3.41 -19.60 19.92
N LYS A 249 -3.89 -18.41 19.54
CA LYS A 249 -3.10 -17.19 19.66
C LYS A 249 -2.70 -17.27 21.13
N LYS A 250 -1.40 -17.48 21.39
CA LYS A 250 -0.84 -17.03 22.66
C LYS A 250 -1.59 -15.74 22.91
N LYS A 251 -2.41 -15.69 23.99
CA LYS A 251 -3.33 -14.57 24.27
C LYS A 251 -2.57 -13.31 23.87
N THR A 252 -2.93 -12.72 22.71
CA THR A 252 -2.31 -11.46 22.32
C THR A 252 -2.68 -10.57 23.48
N GLN A 253 -1.66 -10.18 24.26
CA GLN A 253 -1.86 -9.24 25.36
C GLN A 253 -2.72 -8.13 24.81
N ALA A 254 -3.85 -7.85 25.44
CA ALA A 254 -4.77 -6.84 24.97
C ALA A 254 -3.96 -5.56 24.78
N LEU A 255 -4.03 -4.97 23.59
CA LEU A 255 -3.29 -3.74 23.28
C LEU A 255 -3.65 -2.70 24.36
N LYS A 256 -2.67 -2.21 25.08
CA LYS A 256 -2.85 -1.19 26.11
C LYS A 256 -3.19 0.16 25.49
N ASP A 257 -4.03 0.94 26.15
CA ASP A 257 -4.36 2.29 25.69
C ASP A 257 -3.27 3.30 26.05
N ILE A 258 -2.41 3.59 25.10
CA ILE A 258 -1.31 4.56 25.26
C ILE A 258 -1.85 5.98 25.56
N ASN A 259 -3.09 6.30 25.14
CA ASN A 259 -3.66 7.63 25.41
C ASN A 259 -3.99 7.82 26.90
N ALA A 260 -4.14 6.74 27.67
CA ALA A 260 -4.34 6.80 29.12
C ALA A 260 -3.17 7.51 29.84
N LEU A 261 -1.96 7.52 29.25
CA LEU A 261 -0.82 8.28 29.77
C LEU A 261 -1.00 9.82 29.72
N GLU A 262 -2.08 10.33 29.14
CA GLU A 262 -2.44 11.75 29.24
C GLU A 262 -3.00 12.10 30.64
N ASN A 263 -3.55 11.11 31.36
CA ASN A 263 -3.92 11.24 32.76
C ASN A 263 -2.67 11.20 33.61
N MET A 264 -2.50 12.19 34.52
CA MET A 264 -1.30 12.34 35.35
C MET A 264 -1.16 11.19 36.36
N ASP A 265 -2.26 10.72 36.96
CA ASP A 265 -2.24 9.65 37.97
C ASP A 265 -1.78 8.32 37.34
N ILE A 266 -2.34 7.96 36.16
CA ILE A 266 -1.96 6.76 35.45
C ILE A 266 -0.51 6.83 34.99
N ARG A 267 -0.06 8.02 34.60
CA ARG A 267 1.32 8.23 34.13
C ARG A 267 2.32 8.12 35.30
N SER A 268 1.98 8.70 36.46
CA SER A 268 2.80 8.55 37.69
C SER A 268 2.88 7.09 38.11
N ALA A 269 1.75 6.39 38.21
CA ALA A 269 1.72 4.96 38.52
C ALA A 269 2.55 4.12 37.56
N PHE A 270 2.53 4.46 36.26
CA PHE A 270 3.35 3.79 35.23
C PHE A 270 4.86 4.03 35.50
N ILE A 271 5.25 5.26 35.79
CA ILE A 271 6.65 5.62 36.06
C ILE A 271 7.15 4.87 37.29
N ASP A 272 6.40 4.91 38.41
CA ASP A 272 6.79 4.27 39.67
C ASP A 272 6.93 2.75 39.50
N GLN A 273 5.97 2.10 38.80
CA GLN A 273 6.05 0.67 38.51
C GLN A 273 7.21 0.32 37.54
N ALA A 274 7.53 1.22 36.59
CA ALA A 274 8.64 1.01 35.68
C ALA A 274 10.00 1.10 36.41
N LYS A 275 10.15 2.06 37.37
CA LYS A 275 11.33 2.17 38.25
C LYS A 275 11.53 0.90 39.07
N GLU A 276 10.49 0.47 39.77
CA GLU A 276 10.53 -0.74 40.58
C GLU A 276 10.97 -1.96 39.76
N ASN A 277 10.36 -2.17 38.58
CA ASN A 277 10.73 -3.25 37.70
C ASN A 277 12.19 -3.17 37.18
N LEU A 278 12.72 -1.96 36.95
CA LEU A 278 14.11 -1.75 36.55
C LEU A 278 15.07 -2.11 37.68
N GLN A 279 14.77 -1.69 38.90
CA GLN A 279 15.58 -1.99 40.10
C GLN A 279 15.67 -3.50 40.36
N GLN A 280 14.57 -4.24 40.20
CA GLN A 280 14.52 -5.71 40.35
C GLN A 280 15.38 -6.47 39.31
N THR A 281 15.65 -5.87 38.14
CA THR A 281 16.42 -6.50 37.05
C THR A 281 17.87 -6.03 36.98
N LYS A 282 18.30 -5.14 37.88
CA LYS A 282 19.65 -4.59 37.94
C LYS A 282 20.62 -5.70 38.39
N LYS A 283 21.61 -6.00 37.57
CA LYS A 283 22.72 -6.93 37.83
C LYS A 283 23.99 -6.32 37.28
N ASP A 284 25.11 -6.58 37.93
CA ASP A 284 26.39 -6.14 37.43
C ASP A 284 26.86 -6.98 36.23
N ASN A 285 27.62 -6.39 35.33
CA ASN A 285 28.24 -7.04 34.16
C ASN A 285 27.30 -7.63 33.10
N LEU A 286 26.14 -7.00 32.87
CA LEU A 286 25.22 -7.41 31.80
C LEU A 286 25.68 -6.89 30.43
N GLY A 287 25.54 -7.72 29.38
CA GLY A 287 25.80 -7.31 28.01
C GLY A 287 24.68 -6.40 27.42
N PRO A 288 24.95 -5.72 26.28
CA PRO A 288 23.98 -4.80 25.66
C PRO A 288 22.62 -5.44 25.36
N SER A 289 22.59 -6.70 24.92
CA SER A 289 21.37 -7.45 24.62
C SER A 289 20.51 -7.68 25.87
N GLU A 290 21.11 -8.04 26.97
CA GLU A 290 20.41 -8.32 28.23
C GLU A 290 19.84 -7.04 28.86
N ILE A 291 20.62 -5.95 28.90
CA ILE A 291 20.16 -4.64 29.40
C ILE A 291 18.99 -4.13 28.56
N SER A 292 19.10 -4.20 27.22
CA SER A 292 18.03 -3.82 26.32
C SER A 292 16.74 -4.61 26.58
N GLU A 293 16.84 -5.92 26.81
CA GLU A 293 15.70 -6.77 27.17
C GLU A 293 15.10 -6.43 28.53
N ASN A 294 15.94 -6.15 29.53
CA ASN A 294 15.49 -5.78 30.87
C ASN A 294 14.67 -4.48 30.82
N ILE A 295 15.16 -3.45 30.11
CA ILE A 295 14.41 -2.20 29.90
C ILE A 295 13.08 -2.48 29.22
N VAL A 296 13.08 -3.27 28.12
CA VAL A 296 11.85 -3.62 27.39
C VAL A 296 10.84 -4.33 28.31
N ARG A 297 11.30 -5.33 29.09
CA ARG A 297 10.43 -6.11 30.01
C ARG A 297 9.90 -5.24 31.14
N ALA A 298 10.72 -4.36 31.73
CA ALA A 298 10.31 -3.46 32.82
C ALA A 298 9.17 -2.54 32.36
N PHE A 299 9.32 -1.89 31.21
CA PHE A 299 8.28 -1.01 30.66
C PHE A 299 7.02 -1.76 30.22
N GLN A 300 7.17 -2.96 29.66
CA GLN A 300 6.02 -3.78 29.28
C GLN A 300 5.23 -4.28 30.48
N ARG A 301 5.91 -4.68 31.56
CA ARG A 301 5.28 -5.07 32.83
C ARG A 301 4.53 -3.89 33.45
N ALA A 302 5.18 -2.73 33.56
CA ALA A 302 4.55 -1.51 34.06
C ALA A 302 3.31 -1.13 33.24
N ALA A 303 3.39 -1.18 31.90
CA ALA A 303 2.24 -0.93 31.04
C ALA A 303 1.11 -1.98 31.23
N SER A 304 1.47 -3.23 31.52
CA SER A 304 0.50 -4.30 31.73
C SER A 304 -0.28 -4.15 33.05
N SER A 305 0.36 -3.65 34.09
CA SER A 305 -0.26 -3.44 35.41
C SER A 305 -1.05 -2.14 35.50
N THR A 306 -0.56 -1.03 34.93
CA THR A 306 -1.11 0.31 35.16
C THR A 306 -2.05 0.81 34.06
N LEU A 307 -1.86 0.37 32.80
CA LEU A 307 -2.66 0.89 31.68
C LEU A 307 -3.90 0.06 31.42
N PRO A 308 -5.05 0.69 31.17
CA PRO A 308 -6.26 0.00 30.74
C PRO A 308 -6.07 -0.67 29.37
N ASN A 309 -6.81 -1.73 29.15
CA ASN A 309 -6.83 -2.35 27.83
C ASN A 309 -7.51 -1.42 26.83
N LYS A 310 -6.89 -1.26 25.67
CA LYS A 310 -7.51 -0.51 24.59
C LYS A 310 -8.81 -1.20 24.18
N LEU A 311 -9.94 -0.59 24.47
CA LEU A 311 -11.22 -1.04 23.96
C LEU A 311 -11.10 -1.13 22.45
N LYS A 312 -11.30 -2.33 21.89
CA LYS A 312 -11.53 -2.44 20.45
C LYS A 312 -12.76 -1.59 20.19
N MET A 313 -12.58 -0.44 19.55
CA MET A 313 -13.71 0.20 18.90
C MET A 313 -14.22 -0.82 17.86
N GLU A 314 -15.16 -1.64 18.25
CA GLU A 314 -16.03 -2.29 17.28
C GLU A 314 -16.55 -1.14 16.42
N SER A 315 -16.39 -1.28 15.11
CA SER A 315 -17.06 -0.36 14.21
C SER A 315 -18.54 -0.51 14.49
N LYS A 316 -19.06 0.37 15.37
CA LYS A 316 -20.50 0.39 15.68
C LYS A 316 -21.19 0.55 14.35
N ARG A 317 -21.71 -0.53 13.81
CA ARG A 317 -22.64 -0.51 12.69
C ARG A 317 -23.95 -0.04 13.31
N LEU A 318 -24.16 1.27 13.35
CA LEU A 318 -25.29 1.97 13.97
C LEU A 318 -26.67 1.36 13.67
N TRP A 319 -26.79 0.62 12.58
CA TRP A 319 -28.03 -0.09 12.20
C TRP A 319 -28.13 -1.52 12.70
N ARG A 320 -27.04 -2.18 13.16
CA ARG A 320 -27.14 -3.52 13.75
C ARG A 320 -27.72 -3.51 15.15
N ASP A 321 -27.51 -2.40 15.85
CA ASP A 321 -27.87 -2.22 17.25
C ASP A 321 -29.15 -1.34 17.41
N ASP A 322 -29.77 -0.92 16.29
CA ASP A 322 -30.96 -0.11 16.30
C ASP A 322 -32.20 -1.02 16.20
N ASN A 323 -32.88 -1.23 17.33
CA ASN A 323 -34.02 -2.15 17.44
C ASN A 323 -35.17 -1.75 16.49
N GLU A 324 -35.52 -0.46 16.40
CA GLU A 324 -36.60 0.03 15.51
C GLU A 324 -36.29 -0.26 14.03
N LEU A 325 -35.02 -0.11 13.61
CA LEU A 325 -34.61 -0.45 12.23
C LEU A 325 -34.65 -1.96 11.99
N ASN A 326 -34.25 -2.76 12.96
CA ASN A 326 -34.22 -4.22 12.83
C ASN A 326 -35.66 -4.77 12.76
N GLU A 327 -36.59 -4.28 13.57
CA GLU A 327 -38.00 -4.62 13.51
C GLU A 327 -38.63 -4.25 12.15
N LEU A 328 -38.37 -3.05 11.64
CA LEU A 328 -38.84 -2.64 10.31
C LEU A 328 -38.25 -3.50 9.17
N LEU A 329 -36.99 -3.93 9.30
CA LEU A 329 -36.35 -4.80 8.30
C LEU A 329 -36.95 -6.21 8.36
N GLU A 330 -37.23 -6.73 9.56
CA GLU A 330 -37.86 -8.04 9.75
C GLU A 330 -39.29 -8.03 9.25
N HIS A 331 -40.06 -7.01 9.60
CA HIS A 331 -41.43 -6.83 9.11
C HIS A 331 -41.50 -6.76 7.59
N ARG A 332 -40.57 -6.01 6.96
CA ARG A 332 -40.45 -5.96 5.49
C ARG A 332 -40.04 -7.30 4.87
N SER A 333 -39.19 -8.09 5.53
CA SER A 333 -38.73 -9.38 5.02
C SER A 333 -39.85 -10.43 4.95
N ASN A 334 -40.86 -10.29 5.82
CA ASN A 334 -42.01 -11.17 5.93
C ASN A 334 -43.17 -10.76 5.02
N MET A 335 -43.04 -9.64 4.30
CA MET A 335 -44.06 -9.15 3.37
C MET A 335 -43.74 -9.48 1.92
N ASN A 336 -44.79 -9.79 1.14
CA ASN A 336 -44.67 -9.93 -0.31
C ASN A 336 -44.49 -8.55 -0.98
N LYS A 337 -43.65 -8.43 -1.99
CA LYS A 337 -43.32 -7.15 -2.67
C LYS A 337 -44.53 -6.45 -3.29
N GLU A 338 -45.56 -7.19 -3.61
CA GLU A 338 -46.83 -6.71 -4.20
C GLU A 338 -47.78 -6.09 -3.17
N ASN A 339 -47.53 -6.27 -1.90
CA ASN A 339 -48.36 -5.73 -0.83
C ASN A 339 -48.24 -4.21 -0.74
N ILE A 340 -49.37 -3.49 -0.69
CA ILE A 340 -49.43 -2.02 -0.58
C ILE A 340 -48.61 -1.51 0.64
N GLY A 341 -48.57 -2.28 1.72
CA GLY A 341 -47.83 -2.00 2.94
C GLY A 341 -46.29 -2.03 2.73
N TYR A 342 -45.73 -2.79 1.77
CA TYR A 342 -44.30 -2.93 1.52
C TYR A 342 -43.64 -1.58 1.16
N LYS A 343 -44.33 -0.75 0.35
CA LYS A 343 -43.84 0.60 -0.01
C LYS A 343 -43.81 1.53 1.21
N SER A 344 -44.81 1.44 2.09
CA SER A 344 -44.89 2.23 3.32
C SER A 344 -43.73 1.92 4.27
N ILE A 345 -43.49 0.64 4.55
CA ILE A 345 -42.40 0.17 5.43
C ILE A 345 -41.04 0.52 4.81
N SER A 346 -40.86 0.34 3.51
CA SER A 346 -39.63 0.75 2.82
C SER A 346 -39.37 2.27 2.96
N LYS A 347 -40.42 3.10 3.00
CA LYS A 347 -40.29 4.53 3.25
C LYS A 347 -39.93 4.83 4.71
N GLN A 348 -40.45 4.07 5.68
CA GLN A 348 -40.09 4.19 7.09
C GLN A 348 -38.63 3.78 7.33
N ILE A 349 -38.18 2.64 6.77
CA ILE A 349 -36.79 2.21 6.79
C ILE A 349 -35.85 3.30 6.25
N LYS A 350 -36.17 3.89 5.08
CA LYS A 350 -35.39 5.01 4.53
C LYS A 350 -35.32 6.21 5.48
N LYS A 351 -36.45 6.58 6.10
CA LYS A 351 -36.49 7.66 7.10
C LYS A 351 -35.65 7.35 8.33
N ARG A 352 -35.72 6.12 8.86
CA ARG A 352 -34.92 5.70 10.03
C ARG A 352 -33.42 5.70 9.71
N ILE A 353 -32.98 5.16 8.56
CA ILE A 353 -31.59 5.21 8.09
C ILE A 353 -31.09 6.66 7.98
N VAL A 354 -31.92 7.59 7.47
CA VAL A 354 -31.55 9.01 7.39
C VAL A 354 -31.38 9.64 8.78
N LYS A 355 -32.26 9.29 9.74
CA LYS A 355 -32.18 9.76 11.13
C LYS A 355 -30.90 9.28 11.81
N LEU A 356 -30.58 7.97 11.71
CA LEU A 356 -29.34 7.39 12.25
C LEU A 356 -28.08 8.00 11.63
N ARG A 357 -28.11 8.23 10.32
CA ARG A 357 -27.01 8.91 9.62
C ARG A 357 -26.80 10.34 10.12
N ASN A 358 -27.88 11.07 10.39
CA ASN A 358 -27.78 12.43 10.91
C ASN A 358 -27.24 12.46 12.35
N LEU A 359 -27.60 11.49 13.18
CA LEU A 359 -27.05 11.35 14.54
C LEU A 359 -25.55 11.11 14.47
N LYS A 360 -25.09 10.19 13.64
CA LYS A 360 -23.66 9.93 13.46
C LYS A 360 -22.89 11.15 12.96
N LEU A 361 -23.44 11.87 11.99
CA LEU A 361 -22.82 13.12 11.52
C LEU A 361 -22.74 14.20 12.61
N LYS A 362 -23.66 14.14 13.60
CA LYS A 362 -23.60 15.02 14.78
C LYS A 362 -22.45 14.62 15.69
N GLU A 363 -22.34 13.34 16.04
CA GLU A 363 -21.26 12.80 16.88
C GLU A 363 -19.86 13.06 16.26
N GLU A 364 -19.71 12.76 14.97
CA GLU A 364 -18.46 13.05 14.23
C GLU A 364 -18.10 14.55 14.23
N ALA A 365 -19.10 15.43 14.14
CA ALA A 365 -18.88 16.88 14.16
C ALA A 365 -18.45 17.36 15.56
N GLU A 366 -19.05 16.82 16.60
CA GLU A 366 -18.72 17.12 18.00
C GLU A 366 -17.29 16.65 18.32
N GLU A 367 -16.89 15.45 17.85
CA GLU A 367 -15.53 14.94 17.98
C GLU A 367 -14.51 15.83 17.27
N VAL A 368 -14.75 16.22 16.01
CA VAL A 368 -13.87 17.11 15.24
C VAL A 368 -13.74 18.49 15.91
N ASN A 369 -14.83 19.06 16.42
CA ASN A 369 -14.80 20.34 17.14
C ASN A 369 -14.03 20.23 18.47
N SER A 370 -14.19 19.13 19.22
CA SER A 370 -13.45 18.86 20.45
C SER A 370 -11.95 18.78 20.21
N PHE A 371 -11.51 18.07 19.17
CA PHE A 371 -10.09 18.02 18.82
C PHE A 371 -9.56 19.38 18.36
N ALA A 372 -10.36 20.15 17.61
CA ALA A 372 -9.99 21.49 17.17
C ALA A 372 -9.80 22.45 18.36
N SER A 373 -10.71 22.43 19.34
CA SER A 373 -10.61 23.27 20.55
C SER A 373 -9.39 22.92 21.41
N LYS A 374 -9.03 21.63 21.49
CA LYS A 374 -7.85 21.13 22.21
C LYS A 374 -6.55 21.26 21.37
N ARG A 375 -6.57 21.88 20.21
CA ARG A 375 -5.44 21.99 19.25
C ARG A 375 -4.80 20.65 18.85
N LYS A 376 -5.54 19.54 18.95
CA LYS A 376 -5.10 18.20 18.56
C LYS A 376 -5.31 18.01 17.05
N ILE A 377 -4.42 18.57 16.25
CA ILE A 377 -4.58 18.65 14.77
C ILE A 377 -4.57 17.30 14.10
N GLU A 378 -3.72 16.35 14.55
CA GLU A 378 -3.65 15.00 13.94
C GLU A 378 -4.93 14.20 14.21
N GLU A 379 -5.46 14.24 15.43
CA GLU A 379 -6.71 13.57 15.81
C GLU A 379 -7.91 14.18 15.08
N MET A 380 -7.98 15.50 15.02
CA MET A 380 -8.98 16.23 14.23
C MET A 380 -8.96 15.76 12.76
N TYR A 381 -7.77 15.62 12.18
CA TYR A 381 -7.58 15.12 10.83
C TYR A 381 -8.05 13.67 10.66
N ARG A 382 -7.73 12.81 11.61
CA ARG A 382 -8.17 11.40 11.59
C ARG A 382 -9.69 11.32 11.69
N ALA A 383 -10.30 12.04 12.63
CA ALA A 383 -11.75 12.08 12.79
C ALA A 383 -12.45 12.62 11.53
N PHE A 384 -11.87 13.65 10.90
CA PHE A 384 -12.41 14.18 9.66
C PHE A 384 -12.23 13.25 8.45
N LYS A 385 -11.10 12.52 8.36
CA LYS A 385 -10.83 11.57 7.26
C LYS A 385 -11.52 10.23 7.44
N ASN A 386 -11.88 9.86 8.66
CA ASN A 386 -12.62 8.63 8.89
C ASN A 386 -13.90 8.70 8.05
N ASP A 387 -13.85 8.04 6.91
CA ASP A 387 -15.02 7.89 6.07
C ASP A 387 -16.06 7.11 6.87
N SER A 388 -17.22 7.71 7.02
CA SER A 388 -18.46 7.04 7.42
C SER A 388 -18.91 6.05 6.32
N SER A 389 -17.97 5.37 5.68
CA SER A 389 -18.18 4.31 4.71
C SER A 389 -18.65 2.99 5.36
N CYS A 390 -19.36 3.11 6.51
CA CYS A 390 -20.22 2.04 7.00
C CYS A 390 -21.25 1.57 5.97
N PHE A 391 -21.38 2.27 4.85
CA PHE A 391 -22.23 1.93 3.71
C PHE A 391 -21.48 1.35 2.51
N LYS A 392 -20.21 1.05 2.62
CA LYS A 392 -19.59 0.18 1.61
C LYS A 392 -20.19 -1.21 1.80
N ASN A 393 -21.18 -1.54 0.97
CA ASN A 393 -21.60 -2.92 0.74
C ASN A 393 -20.34 -3.79 0.72
N GLY A 394 -20.38 -4.88 1.51
CA GLY A 394 -19.25 -5.76 1.76
C GLY A 394 -18.55 -6.24 0.49
N LYS A 395 -17.66 -5.43 -0.04
CA LYS A 395 -16.52 -5.94 -0.80
C LYS A 395 -15.59 -6.51 0.27
N THR A 396 -15.65 -7.80 0.42
CA THR A 396 -14.55 -8.57 1.02
C THR A 396 -13.28 -8.07 0.37
N ASP A 397 -12.46 -7.34 1.14
CA ASP A 397 -11.11 -7.02 0.73
C ASP A 397 -10.39 -8.37 0.50
N ASN A 398 -10.29 -8.79 -0.74
CA ASN A 398 -9.36 -9.83 -1.14
C ASN A 398 -7.95 -9.25 -0.97
N LYS A 399 -7.45 -9.23 0.25
CA LYS A 399 -6.06 -8.91 0.56
C LYS A 399 -5.17 -9.98 -0.04
N CYS A 400 -3.95 -9.61 -0.39
CA CYS A 400 -2.94 -10.57 -0.80
C CYS A 400 -2.76 -11.66 0.26
N ASP A 401 -2.51 -12.89 -0.19
CA ASP A 401 -2.22 -14.00 0.71
C ASP A 401 -0.97 -13.69 1.55
N PRO A 402 -1.02 -13.84 2.88
CA PRO A 402 0.13 -13.60 3.74
C PRO A 402 1.34 -14.46 3.38
N GLN A 403 1.13 -15.72 2.97
CA GLN A 403 2.23 -16.61 2.60
C GLN A 403 2.89 -16.17 1.29
N ALA A 404 2.10 -15.72 0.32
CA ALA A 404 2.60 -15.13 -0.93
C ALA A 404 3.42 -13.84 -0.66
N LEU A 405 2.97 -13.01 0.30
CA LEU A 405 3.73 -11.82 0.72
C LEU A 405 5.05 -12.19 1.41
N ILE A 406 5.03 -13.20 2.30
CA ILE A 406 6.25 -13.67 2.98
C ILE A 406 7.25 -14.19 1.94
N ASN A 407 6.82 -15.06 1.03
CA ASN A 407 7.68 -15.62 -0.01
C ASN A 407 8.26 -14.51 -0.90
N PHE A 408 7.41 -13.60 -1.37
CA PHE A 408 7.84 -12.45 -2.18
C PHE A 408 8.91 -11.60 -1.46
N PHE A 409 8.66 -11.20 -0.20
CA PHE A 409 9.62 -10.37 0.53
C PHE A 409 10.87 -11.15 0.93
N LYS A 410 10.76 -12.44 1.22
CA LYS A 410 11.91 -13.30 1.48
C LYS A 410 12.83 -13.35 0.26
N ASP A 411 12.29 -13.63 -0.92
CA ASP A 411 13.07 -13.65 -2.16
C ASP A 411 13.65 -12.27 -2.46
N HIS A 412 12.85 -11.22 -2.27
CA HIS A 412 13.24 -9.84 -2.53
C HIS A 412 14.42 -9.35 -1.67
N PHE A 413 14.50 -9.76 -0.38
CA PHE A 413 15.57 -9.36 0.54
C PHE A 413 16.70 -10.39 0.67
N SER A 414 16.57 -11.58 0.07
CA SER A 414 17.57 -12.64 0.14
C SER A 414 18.49 -12.71 -1.10
N MET A 415 18.24 -11.92 -2.13
CA MET A 415 19.03 -11.92 -3.37
C MET A 415 20.52 -11.63 -3.09
N LYS A 416 21.26 -12.69 -2.79
CA LYS A 416 22.72 -12.70 -2.93
C LYS A 416 23.04 -12.91 -4.42
N THR A 417 22.97 -11.86 -5.22
CA THR A 417 23.68 -11.92 -6.51
C THR A 417 25.17 -12.03 -6.22
N LYS A 418 25.85 -13.00 -6.85
CA LYS A 418 27.30 -13.05 -6.86
C LYS A 418 27.81 -11.74 -7.45
N CYS A 419 28.14 -10.78 -6.62
CA CYS A 419 28.96 -9.65 -7.02
C CYS A 419 30.41 -9.95 -6.70
N ASP A 420 31.27 -9.52 -7.59
CA ASP A 420 32.71 -9.49 -7.35
C ASP A 420 32.96 -8.80 -6.00
N SER A 421 33.79 -9.40 -5.19
CA SER A 421 34.06 -8.86 -3.85
C SER A 421 34.65 -7.45 -4.00
N PRO A 422 34.34 -6.53 -3.06
CA PRO A 422 34.89 -5.15 -3.11
C PRO A 422 36.40 -5.04 -2.98
N LYS A 423 37.16 -6.12 -3.20
CA LYS A 423 38.63 -6.17 -3.12
C LYS A 423 39.33 -5.29 -4.18
N GLU A 424 38.67 -5.02 -5.31
CA GLU A 424 39.11 -4.09 -6.30
C GLU A 424 38.16 -2.90 -6.38
N LEU A 425 38.23 -2.06 -5.35
CA LEU A 425 37.65 -0.72 -5.47
C LEU A 425 38.43 -0.01 -6.60
N ILE A 426 37.77 0.13 -7.75
CA ILE A 426 38.19 1.00 -8.87
C ILE A 426 38.77 2.27 -8.28
N GLU A 427 39.87 2.78 -8.86
CA GLU A 427 40.51 4.04 -8.49
C GLU A 427 39.44 5.04 -8.02
N THR A 428 39.40 5.27 -6.72
CA THR A 428 38.39 6.13 -6.17
C THR A 428 38.69 7.54 -6.57
N PRO A 429 37.66 8.26 -6.99
CA PRO A 429 37.77 9.70 -7.10
C PRO A 429 38.38 10.23 -5.79
N ASN A 430 39.33 11.12 -5.90
CA ASN A 430 39.67 11.96 -4.79
C ASN A 430 38.38 12.54 -4.25
N PHE A 431 37.92 12.11 -3.04
CA PHE A 431 36.77 12.66 -2.35
C PHE A 431 37.06 14.09 -1.87
N ASN A 432 37.81 14.85 -2.70
CA ASN A 432 38.04 16.26 -2.48
C ASN A 432 36.91 17.09 -3.14
N PRO A 433 36.09 17.77 -2.38
CA PRO A 433 36.58 19.03 -1.86
C PRO A 433 37.51 18.76 -0.70
N PRO A 434 38.66 19.49 -0.56
CA PRO A 434 39.40 19.39 0.68
C PRO A 434 38.41 19.54 1.83
N LEU A 435 38.42 18.61 2.79
CA LEU A 435 37.83 18.81 4.11
C LEU A 435 38.15 20.27 4.43
N SER A 436 37.14 21.11 4.56
CA SER A 436 37.39 22.51 4.94
C SER A 436 38.39 22.45 6.08
N THR A 437 39.53 23.08 5.88
CA THR A 437 40.65 23.10 6.81
C THR A 437 40.31 23.80 8.11
N ASN A 438 39.03 23.92 8.41
CA ASN A 438 38.48 24.44 9.65
C ASN A 438 38.55 23.34 10.73
N PRO A 439 39.54 23.38 11.63
CA PRO A 439 39.68 22.38 12.71
C PRO A 439 38.53 22.37 13.73
N SER A 440 37.56 23.22 13.55
CA SER A 440 36.44 23.41 14.51
C SER A 440 35.28 22.40 14.37
N ARG A 441 35.36 21.39 13.48
CA ARG A 441 34.29 20.40 13.26
C ARG A 441 34.78 18.97 13.42
N ILE A 442 35.36 18.68 14.60
CA ILE A 442 35.64 17.31 15.01
C ILE A 442 34.29 16.63 15.29
N ILE A 443 33.99 15.54 14.56
CA ILE A 443 32.80 14.72 14.87
C ILE A 443 32.96 14.20 16.30
N ASN A 444 31.96 14.47 17.13
CA ASN A 444 31.96 13.97 18.50
C ASN A 444 31.76 12.46 18.52
N VAL A 445 32.79 11.71 18.94
CA VAL A 445 32.78 10.24 19.07
C VAL A 445 32.64 9.76 20.50
N GLU A 446 32.56 10.69 21.47
CA GLU A 446 32.36 10.35 22.90
C GLU A 446 30.99 9.66 23.13
N PRO A 447 30.80 8.88 24.19
CA PRO A 447 29.51 8.28 24.52
C PRO A 447 28.36 9.29 24.56
N PRO A 448 27.11 8.88 24.30
CA PRO A 448 25.94 9.75 24.38
C PRO A 448 25.77 10.43 25.74
N THR A 449 25.33 11.69 25.69
CA THR A 449 25.10 12.50 26.88
C THR A 449 23.63 12.56 27.28
N MET A 450 23.36 12.85 28.55
CA MET A 450 22.01 13.07 29.08
C MET A 450 21.27 14.20 28.35
N SER A 451 21.98 15.24 27.95
CA SER A 451 21.42 16.36 27.18
C SER A 451 20.94 15.93 25.78
N GLU A 452 21.72 15.13 25.04
CA GLU A 452 21.35 14.59 23.74
C GLU A 452 20.12 13.70 23.85
N LEU A 453 20.12 12.77 24.83
CA LEU A 453 18.98 11.87 25.06
C LEU A 453 17.71 12.67 25.37
N THR A 454 17.78 13.63 26.28
CA THR A 454 16.66 14.51 26.67
C THR A 454 16.10 15.26 25.46
N ASN A 455 16.97 15.86 24.63
CA ASN A 455 16.56 16.62 23.46
C ASN A 455 15.84 15.75 22.41
N ILE A 456 16.28 14.51 22.22
CA ILE A 456 15.63 13.55 21.28
C ILE A 456 14.29 13.09 21.83
N LEU A 457 14.21 12.73 23.12
CA LEU A 457 12.96 12.29 23.73
C LEU A 457 11.88 13.39 23.72
N LYS A 458 12.23 14.66 23.92
CA LYS A 458 11.31 15.79 23.78
C LYS A 458 10.70 15.86 22.38
N LYS A 459 11.50 15.62 21.32
CA LYS A 459 11.09 15.66 19.92
C LYS A 459 10.42 14.35 19.44
N LEU A 460 10.57 13.25 20.20
CA LEU A 460 10.06 11.93 19.81
C LEU A 460 8.53 11.94 19.67
N LYS A 461 8.03 11.52 18.50
CA LYS A 461 6.59 11.38 18.25
C LYS A 461 6.04 10.13 18.94
N ARG A 462 4.78 10.18 19.44
CA ARG A 462 4.08 9.05 20.10
C ARG A 462 3.70 7.91 19.16
N GLY A 463 4.45 7.65 18.09
CA GLY A 463 4.14 6.70 17.04
C GLY A 463 3.99 5.23 17.49
N LYS A 464 3.71 4.34 16.52
CA LYS A 464 3.68 2.88 16.75
C LYS A 464 5.11 2.34 16.76
N SER A 465 5.41 1.45 17.72
CA SER A 465 6.68 0.72 17.76
C SER A 465 6.63 -0.56 16.93
N ALA A 466 7.79 -1.21 16.77
CA ALA A 466 7.91 -2.52 16.17
C ALA A 466 7.19 -3.59 17.02
N ASN A 467 7.95 -4.29 17.85
CA ASN A 467 7.43 -5.33 18.73
C ASN A 467 7.92 -5.14 20.17
N ASP A 468 8.66 -4.09 20.42
CA ASP A 468 9.27 -3.84 21.73
C ASP A 468 8.48 -2.83 22.59
N ILE A 469 8.88 -1.57 22.61
CA ILE A 469 8.30 -0.54 23.47
C ILE A 469 7.67 0.57 22.63
N ALA A 470 6.48 1.01 23.02
CA ALA A 470 5.87 2.18 22.40
C ALA A 470 6.70 3.44 22.72
N PRO A 471 6.96 4.34 21.75
CA PRO A 471 7.69 5.58 21.98
C PRO A 471 7.11 6.43 23.11
N ALA A 472 5.79 6.34 23.34
CA ALA A 472 5.12 7.04 24.44
C ALA A 472 5.61 6.58 25.82
N PHE A 473 5.92 5.29 25.99
CA PHE A 473 6.43 4.75 27.26
C PHE A 473 7.84 5.27 27.56
N ILE A 474 8.73 5.23 26.57
CA ILE A 474 10.09 5.76 26.72
C ILE A 474 10.05 7.27 26.99
N LYS A 475 9.08 7.99 26.40
CA LYS A 475 8.95 9.42 26.65
C LYS A 475 8.60 9.75 28.10
N CYS A 476 7.96 8.85 28.85
CA CYS A 476 7.72 9.02 30.29
C CYS A 476 9.02 9.03 31.10
N SER A 477 10.13 8.49 30.58
CA SER A 477 11.44 8.57 31.26
C SER A 477 11.94 10.00 31.46
N LEU A 478 11.42 10.98 30.70
CA LEU A 478 11.73 12.40 30.89
C LEU A 478 11.34 12.92 32.30
N GLU A 479 10.47 12.20 33.02
CA GLU A 479 10.00 12.55 34.36
C GLU A 479 10.72 11.72 35.45
N SER A 480 11.76 10.92 35.11
CA SER A 480 12.54 10.11 36.05
C SER A 480 14.00 10.03 35.63
N ASN A 481 14.89 10.57 36.48
CA ASN A 481 16.33 10.49 36.24
C ASN A 481 16.86 9.05 36.25
N GLU A 482 16.32 8.17 37.09
CA GLU A 482 16.70 6.76 37.15
C GLU A 482 16.41 6.02 35.83
N MET A 483 15.22 6.22 35.29
CA MET A 483 14.85 5.63 33.98
C MET A 483 15.70 6.19 32.83
N MET A 484 16.05 7.47 32.91
CA MET A 484 16.92 8.11 31.91
C MET A 484 18.35 7.56 31.98
N GLU A 485 18.90 7.38 33.21
CA GLU A 485 20.24 6.81 33.40
C GLU A 485 20.33 5.36 32.94
N GLU A 486 19.30 4.53 33.15
CA GLU A 486 19.30 3.16 32.66
C GLU A 486 19.32 3.10 31.11
N ILE A 487 18.59 3.98 30.44
CA ILE A 487 18.62 4.08 28.96
C ILE A 487 20.00 4.60 28.52
N LEU A 488 20.56 5.57 29.22
CA LEU A 488 21.86 6.13 28.86
C LEU A 488 22.99 5.12 29.11
N ASN A 489 22.90 4.33 30.17
CA ASN A 489 23.85 3.25 30.49
C ASN A 489 23.86 2.18 29.37
N LEU A 490 22.69 1.77 28.88
CA LEU A 490 22.61 0.89 27.70
C LEU A 490 23.39 1.46 26.51
N TYR A 491 23.24 2.77 26.25
CA TYR A 491 23.93 3.40 25.11
C TYR A 491 25.44 3.53 25.34
N ARG A 492 25.90 3.77 26.57
CA ARG A 492 27.33 3.77 26.91
C ARG A 492 27.97 2.40 26.68
N ILE A 493 27.32 1.33 27.15
CA ILE A 493 27.81 -0.05 26.93
C ILE A 493 27.83 -0.42 25.44
N VAL A 494 26.78 -0.08 24.69
CA VAL A 494 26.76 -0.25 23.22
C VAL A 494 27.91 0.50 22.55
N TRP A 495 28.24 1.67 23.05
CA TRP A 495 29.33 2.50 22.54
C TRP A 495 30.72 1.91 22.84
N GLU A 496 30.93 1.41 24.05
CA GLU A 496 32.18 0.79 24.49
C GLU A 496 32.42 -0.56 23.82
N THR A 497 31.38 -1.37 23.74
CA THR A 497 31.45 -2.72 23.11
C THR A 497 31.41 -2.68 21.58
N LYS A 498 31.05 -1.55 20.98
CA LYS A 498 30.83 -1.37 19.52
C LYS A 498 29.81 -2.34 18.92
N THR A 499 28.98 -2.95 19.74
CA THR A 499 27.99 -3.95 19.35
C THR A 499 26.57 -3.50 19.75
N VAL A 500 25.63 -3.71 18.83
CA VAL A 500 24.22 -3.42 19.10
C VAL A 500 23.49 -4.66 19.62
N PRO A 501 22.47 -4.53 20.48
CA PRO A 501 21.63 -5.64 20.92
C PRO A 501 21.04 -6.45 19.75
N ASP A 502 21.08 -7.78 19.83
CA ASP A 502 20.63 -8.69 18.74
C ASP A 502 19.19 -8.42 18.29
N LYS A 503 18.31 -8.11 19.24
CA LYS A 503 16.89 -7.82 18.93
C LYS A 503 16.69 -6.53 18.14
N TRP A 504 17.71 -5.63 18.08
CA TRP A 504 17.64 -4.45 17.21
C TRP A 504 17.80 -4.79 15.74
N GLY A 505 18.41 -5.96 15.45
CA GLY A 505 18.43 -6.58 14.11
C GLY A 505 17.03 -6.95 13.59
N LEU A 506 16.09 -7.30 14.49
CA LEU A 506 14.75 -7.73 14.12
C LEU A 506 13.82 -6.54 13.85
N SER A 507 13.25 -6.49 12.65
CA SER A 507 12.24 -5.51 12.25
C SER A 507 10.86 -6.14 12.03
N ARG A 508 9.81 -5.36 12.25
CA ARG A 508 8.44 -5.69 11.84
C ARG A 508 8.20 -5.20 10.42
N LEU A 509 7.92 -6.11 9.51
CA LEU A 509 7.56 -5.80 8.12
C LEU A 509 6.06 -5.52 8.02
N VAL A 510 5.72 -4.31 7.58
CA VAL A 510 4.33 -3.92 7.30
C VAL A 510 4.17 -3.77 5.79
N ALA A 511 3.39 -4.65 5.19
CA ALA A 511 3.11 -4.59 3.76
C ALA A 511 2.08 -3.49 3.45
N LEU A 512 2.50 -2.45 2.74
CA LEU A 512 1.67 -1.32 2.32
C LEU A 512 1.33 -1.42 0.83
N TRP A 513 0.04 -1.58 0.51
CA TRP A 513 -0.40 -1.59 -0.88
C TRP A 513 -0.18 -0.22 -1.54
N LYS A 514 0.47 -0.20 -2.71
CA LYS A 514 0.83 1.01 -3.47
C LYS A 514 -0.37 1.72 -4.13
N GLY A 515 -1.56 1.09 -4.11
CA GLY A 515 -2.80 1.61 -4.69
C GLY A 515 -3.16 0.96 -6.04
N SER A 516 -4.43 1.15 -6.48
CA SER A 516 -4.98 0.51 -7.69
C SER A 516 -4.26 0.89 -8.98
N SER A 517 -3.64 2.05 -9.04
CA SER A 517 -2.82 2.49 -10.19
C SER A 517 -1.47 1.77 -10.31
N LYS A 518 -1.04 1.07 -9.27
CA LYS A 518 0.27 0.38 -9.21
C LYS A 518 0.15 -1.15 -9.16
N GLY A 519 -1.06 -1.70 -9.27
CA GLY A 519 -1.32 -3.14 -9.31
C GLY A 519 -2.54 -3.58 -8.50
N LYS A 520 -2.93 -4.84 -8.67
CA LYS A 520 -4.05 -5.44 -7.94
C LYS A 520 -3.69 -5.64 -6.47
N ILE A 521 -4.67 -5.54 -5.57
CA ILE A 521 -4.47 -5.76 -4.12
C ILE A 521 -4.08 -7.21 -3.78
N THR A 522 -4.29 -8.14 -4.70
CA THR A 522 -3.91 -9.56 -4.59
C THR A 522 -2.49 -9.86 -5.06
N ASP A 523 -1.83 -8.89 -5.70
CA ASP A 523 -0.49 -9.03 -6.26
C ASP A 523 0.57 -8.61 -5.22
N PRO A 524 1.48 -9.50 -4.77
CA PRO A 524 2.55 -9.17 -3.83
C PRO A 524 3.46 -8.03 -4.32
N THR A 525 3.70 -7.93 -5.64
CA THR A 525 4.57 -6.91 -6.23
C THR A 525 4.01 -5.48 -6.10
N ALA A 526 2.68 -5.38 -5.93
CA ALA A 526 1.97 -4.13 -5.70
C ALA A 526 2.12 -3.60 -4.26
N TYR A 527 2.92 -4.27 -3.42
CA TYR A 527 3.16 -3.87 -2.03
C TYR A 527 4.56 -3.27 -1.84
N ARG A 528 4.66 -2.38 -0.85
CA ARG A 528 5.92 -1.85 -0.33
C ARG A 528 6.12 -2.40 1.09
N GLY A 529 7.31 -2.90 1.39
CA GLY A 529 7.66 -3.42 2.70
C GLY A 529 8.21 -2.32 3.62
N LEU A 530 7.42 -1.82 4.58
CA LEU A 530 7.91 -0.89 5.59
C LEU A 530 8.44 -1.67 6.78
N GLN A 531 9.74 -1.53 7.07
CA GLN A 531 10.43 -2.18 8.18
C GLN A 531 10.44 -1.24 9.40
N ILE A 532 9.80 -1.65 10.48
CA ILE A 532 9.72 -0.88 11.73
C ILE A 532 10.64 -1.56 12.76
N GLY A 533 11.73 -0.90 13.12
CA GLY A 533 12.72 -1.38 14.09
C GLY A 533 12.37 -1.05 15.55
N SER A 534 13.27 -1.41 16.47
CA SER A 534 13.20 -1.10 17.89
C SER A 534 13.18 0.40 18.16
N THR A 535 12.43 0.84 19.19
CA THR A 535 12.38 2.24 19.57
C THR A 535 13.69 2.69 20.24
N LEU A 536 14.32 1.86 21.06
CA LEU A 536 15.62 2.15 21.67
C LEU A 536 16.71 2.31 20.60
N CYS A 537 16.77 1.38 19.63
CA CYS A 537 17.65 1.49 18.46
C CYS A 537 17.44 2.81 17.70
N LYS A 538 16.20 3.16 17.43
CA LYS A 538 15.87 4.40 16.73
C LYS A 538 16.38 5.66 17.42
N ILE A 539 16.33 5.71 18.75
CA ILE A 539 16.81 6.86 19.52
C ILE A 539 18.34 6.97 19.38
N LEU A 540 19.08 5.88 19.56
CA LEU A 540 20.53 5.84 19.38
C LEU A 540 20.95 6.24 17.96
N MET A 541 20.25 5.71 16.95
CA MET A 541 20.51 6.07 15.55
C MET A 541 20.30 7.57 15.30
N ILE A 542 19.30 8.18 15.92
CA ILE A 542 19.08 9.64 15.79
C ILE A 542 20.25 10.42 16.44
N ILE A 543 20.79 9.97 17.59
CA ILE A 543 21.98 10.59 18.21
C ILE A 543 23.16 10.56 17.23
N ILE A 544 23.44 9.37 16.67
CA ILE A 544 24.54 9.18 15.70
C ILE A 544 24.34 10.08 14.48
N LEU A 545 23.15 10.11 13.91
CA LEU A 545 22.84 10.90 12.72
C LEU A 545 22.89 12.41 12.99
N ASP A 546 22.47 12.87 14.18
CA ASP A 546 22.57 14.28 14.55
C ASP A 546 24.03 14.73 14.64
N ARG A 547 24.94 13.86 15.12
CA ARG A 547 26.39 14.13 15.14
C ARG A 547 27.05 14.11 13.77
N LEU A 548 26.57 13.23 12.88
CA LEU A 548 27.08 13.10 11.51
C LEU A 548 26.48 14.12 10.53
N ARG A 549 25.48 14.90 10.94
CA ARG A 549 24.68 15.74 10.04
C ARG A 549 25.49 16.75 9.25
N ASP A 550 26.33 17.53 9.91
CA ASP A 550 27.11 18.59 9.26
C ASP A 550 28.13 17.98 8.32
N TRP A 551 28.84 16.94 8.74
CA TRP A 551 29.74 16.18 7.91
C TRP A 551 29.03 15.62 6.67
N TYR A 552 27.84 15.05 6.84
CA TYR A 552 27.03 14.49 5.74
C TYR A 552 26.65 15.56 4.72
N ASP A 553 26.18 16.72 5.16
CA ASP A 553 25.78 17.79 4.27
C ASP A 553 26.97 18.41 3.49
N GLU A 554 28.14 18.45 4.07
CA GLU A 554 29.38 18.94 3.43
C GLU A 554 29.96 17.94 2.43
N ASN A 555 29.84 16.64 2.69
CA ASN A 555 30.48 15.60 1.89
C ASN A 555 29.62 15.06 0.74
N LEU A 556 28.32 15.38 0.69
CA LEU A 556 27.47 15.04 -0.44
C LEU A 556 27.55 16.10 -1.55
N LEU A 557 27.46 15.64 -2.79
CA LEU A 557 27.32 16.52 -3.94
C LEU A 557 26.08 17.40 -3.83
N ASP A 558 26.19 18.66 -4.28
CA ASP A 558 25.09 19.64 -4.19
C ASP A 558 23.85 19.26 -5.04
N GLN A 559 24.04 18.39 -6.01
CA GLN A 559 23.02 17.85 -6.90
C GLN A 559 21.97 17.00 -6.15
N GLN A 560 22.34 16.34 -5.03
CA GLN A 560 21.39 15.57 -4.23
C GLN A 560 20.54 16.48 -3.34
N GLN A 561 19.24 16.53 -3.58
CA GLN A 561 18.27 17.37 -2.86
C GLN A 561 17.43 16.57 -1.83
N GLY A 562 17.40 15.23 -1.93
CA GLY A 562 16.62 14.38 -1.04
C GLY A 562 17.26 14.17 0.32
N PHE A 563 16.44 14.13 1.39
CA PHE A 563 16.84 13.81 2.77
C PHE A 563 17.97 14.65 3.37
N ARG A 564 18.13 15.90 2.90
CA ARG A 564 19.10 16.86 3.42
C ARG A 564 18.41 18.02 4.09
N GLN A 565 19.07 18.59 5.12
CA GLN A 565 18.51 19.74 5.86
C GLN A 565 18.44 20.98 4.95
N GLY A 566 17.32 21.72 5.03
CA GLY A 566 17.12 22.91 4.21
C GLY A 566 16.94 22.66 2.73
N ARG A 567 16.74 21.40 2.30
CA ARG A 567 16.46 21.00 0.92
C ARG A 567 15.16 20.19 0.87
N GLY A 568 14.50 20.19 -0.28
CA GLY A 568 13.24 19.48 -0.43
C GLY A 568 12.84 19.26 -1.90
N THR A 569 11.68 18.65 -2.10
CA THR A 569 11.13 18.43 -3.45
C THR A 569 11.01 19.72 -4.24
N THR A 570 10.75 20.84 -3.54
CA THR A 570 10.66 22.18 -4.16
C THR A 570 11.98 22.57 -4.85
N ASP A 571 13.14 22.26 -4.25
CA ASP A 571 14.44 22.55 -4.84
C ASP A 571 14.67 21.74 -6.11
N GLY A 572 14.43 20.43 -6.09
CA GLY A 572 14.53 19.57 -7.29
C GLY A 572 13.61 20.03 -8.42
N ILE A 573 12.34 20.30 -8.11
CA ILE A 573 11.36 20.82 -9.07
C ILE A 573 11.83 22.17 -9.65
N TYR A 574 12.29 23.08 -8.79
CA TYR A 574 12.78 24.38 -9.21
C TYR A 574 13.97 24.28 -10.17
N LEU A 575 14.95 23.43 -9.86
CA LEU A 575 16.12 23.21 -10.72
C LEU A 575 15.71 22.76 -12.12
N VAL A 576 14.85 21.73 -12.23
CA VAL A 576 14.40 21.23 -13.54
C VAL A 576 13.57 22.29 -14.30
N LYS A 577 12.63 22.97 -13.63
CA LYS A 577 11.84 24.06 -14.26
C LYS A 577 12.72 25.22 -14.68
N ARG A 578 13.74 25.54 -13.92
CA ARG A 578 14.66 26.62 -14.29
C ARG A 578 15.49 26.27 -15.51
N LEU A 579 15.95 25.02 -15.63
CA LEU A 579 16.63 24.51 -16.83
C LEU A 579 15.70 24.56 -18.06
N GLN A 580 14.46 24.14 -17.91
CA GLN A 580 13.42 24.24 -18.93
C GLN A 580 13.25 25.70 -19.41
N GLN A 581 13.13 26.65 -18.49
CA GLN A 581 13.03 28.08 -18.82
C GLN A 581 14.25 28.57 -19.59
N ILE A 582 15.45 28.29 -19.09
CA ILE A 582 16.72 28.73 -19.70
C ILE A 582 16.83 28.17 -21.12
N SER A 583 16.53 26.89 -21.31
CA SER A 583 16.60 26.23 -22.60
C SER A 583 15.62 26.82 -23.60
N ASN A 584 14.34 26.97 -23.21
CA ASN A 584 13.30 27.48 -24.10
C ASN A 584 13.48 28.96 -24.46
N ILE A 585 13.93 29.79 -23.51
CA ILE A 585 14.21 31.22 -23.78
C ILE A 585 15.42 31.39 -24.72
N ARG A 586 16.46 30.58 -24.50
CA ARG A 586 17.69 30.63 -25.33
C ARG A 586 17.62 29.83 -26.62
N LYS A 587 16.55 29.09 -26.82
CA LYS A 587 16.39 28.12 -27.92
C LYS A 587 17.59 27.16 -28.04
N LYS A 588 18.25 26.88 -26.89
CA LYS A 588 19.33 25.92 -26.79
C LYS A 588 18.79 24.57 -26.34
N ARG A 589 18.92 23.53 -27.15
CA ARG A 589 18.48 22.19 -26.82
C ARG A 589 19.24 21.66 -25.61
N MET A 590 18.52 21.04 -24.68
CA MET A 590 19.06 20.24 -23.56
C MET A 590 18.34 18.88 -23.57
N TYR A 591 19.12 17.83 -23.47
CA TYR A 591 18.61 16.45 -23.51
C TYR A 591 18.51 15.91 -22.09
N ILE A 592 17.29 15.70 -21.65
CA ILE A 592 16.96 15.34 -20.27
C ILE A 592 16.62 13.86 -20.20
N LEU A 593 17.19 13.16 -19.22
CA LEU A 593 16.92 11.75 -18.95
C LEU A 593 16.39 11.63 -17.51
N PHE A 594 15.10 11.26 -17.37
CA PHE A 594 14.46 10.93 -16.09
C PHE A 594 14.60 9.44 -15.83
N ILE A 595 15.26 9.06 -14.76
CA ILE A 595 15.56 7.68 -14.41
C ILE A 595 14.71 7.23 -13.23
N ASP A 596 14.06 6.07 -13.35
CA ASP A 596 13.39 5.33 -12.29
C ASP A 596 14.19 4.07 -11.98
N LEU A 597 14.49 3.85 -10.72
CA LEU A 597 15.21 2.66 -10.26
C LEU A 597 14.25 1.59 -9.75
N THR A 598 14.59 0.33 -9.97
CA THR A 598 13.84 -0.80 -9.45
C THR A 598 14.23 -1.05 -8.00
N ALA A 599 13.28 -0.86 -7.05
CA ALA A 599 13.47 -1.19 -5.63
C ALA A 599 14.78 -0.64 -5.01
N ALA A 600 15.12 0.60 -5.32
CA ALA A 600 16.42 1.21 -5.06
C ALA A 600 16.93 1.06 -3.60
N PHE A 601 16.06 1.26 -2.59
CA PHE A 601 16.40 1.08 -1.17
C PHE A 601 16.59 -0.39 -0.79
N ASP A 602 15.84 -1.28 -1.41
CA ASP A 602 15.79 -2.71 -1.05
C ASP A 602 16.95 -3.50 -1.69
N HIS A 603 17.57 -2.96 -2.74
CA HIS A 603 18.67 -3.60 -3.48
C HIS A 603 20.07 -3.01 -3.19
N VAL A 604 20.22 -2.10 -2.25
CA VAL A 604 21.51 -1.57 -1.85
C VAL A 604 22.43 -2.71 -1.40
N ASN A 605 23.56 -2.88 -2.07
CA ASN A 605 24.60 -3.81 -1.64
C ASN A 605 25.31 -3.25 -0.39
N ARG A 606 25.20 -3.97 0.73
CA ARG A 606 25.75 -3.53 2.02
C ARG A 606 27.27 -3.55 2.06
N ASP A 607 27.90 -4.48 1.38
CA ASP A 607 29.37 -4.58 1.36
C ASP A 607 29.98 -3.38 0.63
N TRP A 608 29.42 -3.04 -0.54
CA TRP A 608 29.78 -1.83 -1.27
C TRP A 608 29.46 -0.55 -0.49
N LEU A 609 28.30 -0.49 0.16
CA LEU A 609 27.91 0.65 0.98
C LEU A 609 28.94 0.91 2.07
N PHE A 610 29.24 -0.08 2.90
CA PHE A 610 30.17 0.11 4.02
C PHE A 610 31.64 0.24 3.56
N ALA A 611 32.03 -0.38 2.45
CA ALA A 611 33.34 -0.15 1.82
C ALA A 611 33.49 1.31 1.34
N SER A 612 32.46 1.87 0.68
CA SER A 612 32.45 3.26 0.23
C SER A 612 32.50 4.25 1.40
N ILE A 613 31.82 3.95 2.50
CA ILE A 613 31.85 4.78 3.71
C ILE A 613 33.26 4.75 4.34
N ARG A 614 33.86 3.57 4.51
CA ARG A 614 35.23 3.44 5.07
C ARG A 614 36.24 4.24 4.28
N LYS A 615 36.15 4.31 2.96
CA LYS A 615 37.02 5.09 2.11
C LYS A 615 36.91 6.60 2.30
N ARG A 616 35.72 7.10 2.71
CA ARG A 616 35.50 8.52 3.01
C ARG A 616 36.11 8.96 4.33
N PHE A 617 36.43 7.99 5.21
CA PHE A 617 37.04 8.23 6.53
C PHE A 617 38.40 7.53 6.64
N PRO A 618 39.44 8.08 6.03
CA PRO A 618 40.79 7.46 6.09
C PRO A 618 41.41 7.47 7.49
N ASN A 619 40.96 8.31 8.42
CA ASN A 619 41.51 8.42 9.77
C ASN A 619 40.71 7.61 10.80
N HIS A 620 41.39 6.79 11.59
CA HIS A 620 40.86 5.81 12.54
C HIS A 620 39.94 6.35 13.63
N THR A 621 40.01 7.64 13.97
CA THR A 621 39.25 8.26 15.06
C THR A 621 37.75 8.45 14.80
N ASN A 622 37.32 8.45 13.54
CA ASN A 622 35.92 8.68 13.17
C ASN A 622 35.15 7.42 12.75
N ASN A 623 35.79 6.24 12.86
CA ASN A 623 35.16 4.99 12.42
C ASN A 623 34.09 4.44 13.35
N LEU A 624 34.11 4.81 14.65
CA LEU A 624 33.24 4.25 15.68
C LEU A 624 31.75 4.38 15.33
N LEU A 625 31.29 5.56 14.86
CA LEU A 625 29.89 5.79 14.52
C LEU A 625 29.44 4.92 13.35
N PHE A 626 30.31 4.69 12.39
CA PHE A 626 30.03 3.81 11.23
C PHE A 626 30.15 2.33 11.59
N GLU A 627 31.03 1.95 12.51
CA GLU A 627 31.09 0.60 13.07
C GLU A 627 29.77 0.22 13.76
N LEU A 628 29.20 1.14 14.54
CA LEU A 628 27.88 0.96 15.15
C LEU A 628 26.77 0.83 14.12
N LEU A 629 26.79 1.66 13.05
CA LEU A 629 25.85 1.53 11.94
C LEU A 629 26.03 0.19 11.21
N GLN A 630 27.26 -0.27 10.99
CA GLN A 630 27.55 -1.55 10.36
C GLN A 630 27.09 -2.72 11.24
N SER A 631 27.35 -2.66 12.57
CA SER A 631 26.89 -3.66 13.52
C SER A 631 25.37 -3.83 13.50
N LEU A 632 24.59 -2.77 13.27
CA LEU A 632 23.13 -2.85 13.11
C LEU A 632 22.71 -3.68 11.89
N TYR A 633 23.55 -3.74 10.84
CA TYR A 633 23.27 -4.44 9.59
C TYR A 633 23.93 -5.83 9.49
N SER A 634 24.71 -6.26 10.49
CA SER A 634 25.39 -7.56 10.48
C SER A 634 24.46 -8.75 10.62
N ASN A 635 23.39 -8.63 11.42
CA ASN A 635 22.42 -9.70 11.67
C ASN A 635 21.00 -9.16 11.59
N THR A 636 20.52 -8.90 10.37
CA THR A 636 19.19 -8.33 10.17
C THR A 636 18.16 -9.39 9.82
N LYS A 637 17.03 -9.34 10.54
CA LYS A 637 15.87 -10.23 10.37
C LYS A 637 14.60 -9.40 10.28
N THR A 638 13.59 -9.95 9.60
CA THR A 638 12.29 -9.28 9.51
C THR A 638 11.16 -10.30 9.66
N ALA A 639 10.04 -9.85 10.21
CA ALA A 639 8.84 -10.64 10.45
C ALA A 639 7.60 -9.92 9.93
N LEU A 640 6.78 -10.58 9.10
CA LEU A 640 5.56 -9.97 8.55
C LEU A 640 4.55 -9.67 9.67
N ASP A 641 4.13 -8.40 9.77
CA ASP A 641 3.25 -7.89 10.84
C ASP A 641 3.72 -8.21 12.28
N GLY A 642 4.99 -8.60 12.46
CA GLY A 642 5.59 -8.98 13.74
C GLY A 642 5.26 -10.41 14.20
N ASP A 643 4.81 -11.25 13.26
CA ASP A 643 4.60 -12.68 13.50
C ASP A 643 5.95 -13.41 13.53
N LEU A 644 6.35 -13.90 14.70
CA LEU A 644 7.63 -14.58 14.89
C LEU A 644 7.77 -15.89 14.11
N ASP A 645 6.66 -16.52 13.70
CA ASP A 645 6.67 -17.70 12.84
C ASP A 645 6.99 -17.35 11.38
N SER A 646 6.97 -16.06 11.01
CA SER A 646 7.28 -15.53 9.67
C SER A 646 8.67 -14.90 9.57
N VAL A 647 9.56 -15.10 10.56
CA VAL A 647 10.90 -14.49 10.57
C VAL A 647 11.77 -15.04 9.44
N PHE A 648 12.41 -14.14 8.71
CA PHE A 648 13.45 -14.49 7.73
C PHE A 648 14.59 -13.48 7.77
N GLU A 649 15.77 -13.89 7.34
CA GLU A 649 16.97 -13.06 7.27
C GLU A 649 16.97 -12.15 6.03
N THR A 650 17.61 -10.98 6.16
CA THR A 650 17.76 -10.04 5.06
C THR A 650 19.24 -9.73 4.84
N TYR A 651 19.72 -9.88 3.60
CA TYR A 651 21.13 -9.74 3.25
C TYR A 651 21.45 -8.48 2.44
N VAL A 652 20.45 -7.91 1.79
CA VAL A 652 20.58 -6.72 0.95
C VAL A 652 19.65 -5.60 1.42
N GLY A 653 19.88 -4.41 0.93
CA GLY A 653 19.04 -3.25 1.16
C GLY A 653 19.27 -2.53 2.49
N VAL A 654 18.79 -1.30 2.56
CA VAL A 654 18.66 -0.50 3.78
C VAL A 654 17.21 -0.52 4.26
N ARG A 655 16.97 -0.52 5.58
CA ARG A 655 15.65 -0.70 6.18
C ARG A 655 14.68 0.43 5.80
N GLN A 656 13.68 0.16 4.95
CA GLN A 656 12.64 1.15 4.66
C GLN A 656 11.85 1.51 5.93
N GLY A 657 12.18 2.65 6.56
CA GLY A 657 11.56 3.14 7.80
C GLY A 657 12.52 3.38 8.97
N GLY A 658 13.78 2.96 8.84
CA GLY A 658 14.86 3.35 9.75
C GLY A 658 15.27 4.81 9.52
N PRO A 659 15.62 5.57 10.56
CA PRO A 659 16.13 6.94 10.41
C PRO A 659 17.47 7.00 9.65
N GLU A 660 18.27 5.95 9.76
CA GLU A 660 19.59 5.81 9.12
C GLU A 660 19.51 5.53 7.61
N SER A 661 18.42 4.94 7.14
CA SER A 661 18.32 4.40 5.79
C SER A 661 18.42 5.45 4.67
N PRO A 662 17.76 6.63 4.78
CA PRO A 662 17.93 7.69 3.80
C PRO A 662 19.36 8.26 3.77
N PHE A 663 20.00 8.32 4.93
CA PHE A 663 21.39 8.77 5.09
C PHE A 663 22.36 7.81 4.39
N LEU A 664 22.26 6.51 4.67
CA LEU A 664 23.09 5.47 4.07
C LEU A 664 22.86 5.36 2.57
N TYR A 665 21.60 5.43 2.13
CA TYR A 665 21.26 5.40 0.71
C TYR A 665 21.88 6.55 -0.08
N ASN A 666 21.79 7.78 0.45
CA ASN A 666 22.40 8.93 -0.23
C ASN A 666 23.93 8.83 -0.31
N LEU A 667 24.59 8.31 0.73
CA LEU A 667 26.04 8.07 0.69
C LEU A 667 26.42 7.05 -0.38
N TYR A 668 25.62 6.01 -0.52
CA TYR A 668 25.79 4.99 -1.55
C TYR A 668 25.63 5.55 -2.97
N MET A 669 24.51 6.25 -3.21
CA MET A 669 24.21 6.87 -4.51
C MET A 669 25.23 7.95 -4.88
N ASP A 670 25.65 8.76 -3.93
CA ASP A 670 26.70 9.77 -4.15
C ASP A 670 28.02 9.12 -4.60
N TYR A 671 28.38 7.98 -4.01
CA TYR A 671 29.57 7.23 -4.44
C TYR A 671 29.41 6.70 -5.88
N VAL A 672 28.30 6.04 -6.16
CA VAL A 672 28.01 5.46 -7.49
C VAL A 672 28.00 6.55 -8.57
N LEU A 673 27.38 7.70 -8.30
CA LEU A 673 27.32 8.81 -9.25
C LEU A 673 28.68 9.52 -9.43
N ARG A 674 29.54 9.55 -8.42
CA ARG A 674 30.92 10.04 -8.59
C ARG A 674 31.73 9.13 -9.53
N VAL A 675 31.58 7.81 -9.38
CA VAL A 675 32.20 6.84 -10.31
C VAL A 675 31.66 7.06 -11.71
N PHE A 676 30.37 7.22 -11.87
CA PHE A 676 29.75 7.53 -13.17
C PHE A 676 30.33 8.82 -13.80
N MET A 677 30.46 9.89 -13.04
CA MET A 677 30.99 11.17 -13.55
C MET A 677 32.45 11.05 -14.01
N ILE A 678 33.24 10.24 -13.32
CA ILE A 678 34.65 10.00 -13.73
C ILE A 678 34.70 9.25 -15.05
N GLU A 679 33.93 8.19 -15.18
CA GLU A 679 33.89 7.40 -16.41
C GLU A 679 33.30 8.22 -17.57
N CYS A 680 32.31 9.10 -17.31
CA CYS A 680 31.82 10.06 -18.30
C CYS A 680 32.94 11.00 -18.81
N ASN A 681 33.78 11.50 -17.90
CA ASN A 681 34.90 12.36 -18.27
C ASN A 681 35.94 11.61 -19.12
N LYS A 682 36.28 10.35 -18.76
CA LYS A 682 37.18 9.50 -19.54
C LYS A 682 36.64 9.24 -20.96
N LYS A 683 35.36 9.03 -21.11
CA LYS A 683 34.67 8.79 -22.39
C LYS A 683 34.26 10.08 -23.12
N ASN A 684 34.60 11.24 -22.58
CA ASN A 684 34.27 12.57 -23.15
C ASN A 684 32.75 12.80 -23.37
N ILE A 685 31.91 12.24 -22.48
CA ILE A 685 30.47 12.45 -22.50
C ILE A 685 30.15 13.87 -22.04
N LYS A 686 29.38 14.63 -22.84
CA LYS A 686 29.20 16.08 -22.68
C LYS A 686 27.90 16.37 -21.91
N PHE A 687 28.05 17.08 -20.78
CA PHE A 687 26.93 17.65 -20.02
C PHE A 687 26.72 19.12 -20.34
N THR A 688 25.52 19.63 -20.01
CA THR A 688 25.17 21.02 -20.31
C THR A 688 25.99 22.01 -19.49
N LYS A 689 26.69 22.93 -20.17
CA LYS A 689 27.44 24.04 -19.54
C LYS A 689 26.61 25.32 -19.56
N LEU A 690 26.50 25.98 -18.39
CA LEU A 690 25.78 27.24 -18.24
C LEU A 690 26.67 28.34 -17.64
N LYS A 691 26.48 29.60 -18.11
CA LYS A 691 27.09 30.78 -17.49
C LYS A 691 26.15 31.33 -16.42
N TYR A 692 26.66 31.86 -15.34
CA TYR A 692 25.90 32.51 -14.27
C TYR A 692 26.65 33.76 -13.77
N LEU A 693 25.87 34.71 -13.22
CA LEU A 693 26.43 35.85 -12.52
C LEU A 693 26.81 35.44 -11.10
N ILE A 694 28.05 35.71 -10.67
CA ILE A 694 28.51 35.35 -9.33
C ILE A 694 27.78 36.22 -8.29
N PRO A 695 26.93 35.65 -7.42
CA PRO A 695 26.00 36.43 -6.59
C PRO A 695 26.71 37.43 -5.64
N SER A 696 27.82 37.02 -5.03
CA SER A 696 28.58 37.89 -4.12
C SER A 696 29.22 39.09 -4.79
N LYS A 697 29.32 39.08 -6.14
CA LYS A 697 29.90 40.15 -6.96
C LYS A 697 28.85 40.85 -7.83
N ALA A 698 27.57 40.52 -7.65
CA ALA A 698 26.45 41.17 -8.33
C ALA A 698 26.14 42.51 -7.65
N ILE A 699 26.28 43.59 -8.38
CA ILE A 699 25.79 44.91 -7.97
C ILE A 699 24.33 44.99 -8.34
N ILE A 700 23.45 45.10 -7.33
CA ILE A 700 22.03 45.28 -7.50
C ILE A 700 21.81 46.78 -7.70
N ASP A 701 21.50 47.21 -8.93
CA ASP A 701 21.18 48.60 -9.24
C ASP A 701 19.91 49.01 -8.48
N GLN A 702 19.99 50.14 -7.77
CA GLN A 702 18.89 50.64 -6.93
C GLN A 702 17.64 51.02 -7.74
N ASN A 703 17.81 51.34 -9.01
CA ASN A 703 16.76 51.87 -9.88
C ASN A 703 16.26 50.89 -10.95
N ASN A 704 16.86 49.73 -11.07
CA ASN A 704 16.53 48.79 -12.12
C ASN A 704 16.47 47.35 -11.58
N THR A 705 15.46 46.63 -12.01
CA THR A 705 15.35 45.16 -11.69
C THR A 705 16.40 44.34 -12.45
N ASN A 706 17.30 44.92 -13.19
CA ASN A 706 18.38 44.26 -13.91
C ASN A 706 19.60 44.10 -13.02
N LEU A 707 20.03 42.84 -12.85
CA LEU A 707 21.31 42.48 -12.25
C LEU A 707 22.42 42.78 -13.28
N THR A 708 22.99 43.99 -13.24
CA THR A 708 24.03 44.42 -14.16
C THR A 708 25.34 44.60 -13.41
N LEU A 709 26.42 44.14 -14.05
CA LEU A 709 27.85 44.32 -13.68
C LEU A 709 28.31 43.39 -12.52
N GLY A 710 28.75 42.20 -12.88
CA GLY A 710 29.49 41.26 -12.03
C GLY A 710 30.36 40.30 -12.83
N LYS A 711 31.29 39.62 -12.17
CA LYS A 711 32.04 38.54 -12.82
C LYS A 711 31.16 37.36 -13.14
N TYR A 712 31.26 36.85 -14.35
CA TYR A 712 30.56 35.62 -14.77
C TYR A 712 31.42 34.41 -14.46
N GLY A 713 30.75 33.36 -13.94
CA GLY A 713 31.28 32.02 -13.81
C GLY A 713 30.61 31.07 -14.79
N GLN A 714 31.26 29.90 -14.98
CA GLN A 714 30.67 28.79 -15.72
C GLN A 714 30.54 27.59 -14.77
N PHE A 715 29.50 26.80 -14.94
CA PHE A 715 29.37 25.53 -14.24
C PHE A 715 28.68 24.49 -15.13
N VAL A 716 28.95 23.23 -14.85
CA VAL A 716 28.33 22.09 -15.53
C VAL A 716 27.07 21.71 -14.73
N VAL A 717 25.98 21.52 -15.44
CA VAL A 717 24.77 20.91 -14.90
C VAL A 717 24.69 19.49 -15.44
N ASP A 718 25.05 18.55 -14.62
CA ASP A 718 25.21 17.13 -14.97
C ASP A 718 23.98 16.32 -14.54
N TRP A 719 23.63 16.35 -13.26
CA TRP A 719 22.50 15.65 -12.73
C TRP A 719 21.80 16.39 -11.56
N ILE A 720 20.57 15.99 -11.28
CA ILE A 720 19.75 16.42 -10.14
C ILE A 720 19.12 15.19 -9.54
N GLY A 721 19.30 14.96 -8.24
CA GLY A 721 18.75 13.80 -7.53
C GLY A 721 17.83 14.19 -6.38
N TYR A 722 16.79 13.43 -6.19
CA TYR A 722 15.97 13.42 -4.98
C TYR A 722 15.77 11.97 -4.51
N ALA A 723 16.69 11.50 -3.68
CA ALA A 723 16.81 10.09 -3.33
C ALA A 723 17.05 9.21 -4.57
N ASP A 724 16.08 8.38 -4.93
CA ASP A 724 16.07 7.49 -6.09
C ASP A 724 15.57 8.14 -7.39
N ASP A 725 14.88 9.27 -7.32
CA ASP A 725 14.46 10.03 -8.50
C ASP A 725 15.64 10.83 -9.05
N LEU A 726 16.21 10.40 -10.17
CA LEU A 726 17.40 10.98 -10.79
C LEU A 726 17.07 11.59 -12.14
N VAL A 727 17.64 12.78 -12.40
CA VAL A 727 17.57 13.50 -13.68
C VAL A 727 18.96 13.80 -14.17
N LEU A 728 19.32 13.39 -15.40
CA LEU A 728 20.58 13.70 -16.05
C LEU A 728 20.36 14.70 -17.19
N ILE A 729 21.32 15.60 -17.41
CA ILE A 729 21.19 16.73 -18.34
C ILE A 729 22.37 16.75 -19.33
N PHE A 730 22.17 16.27 -20.55
CA PHE A 730 23.20 16.19 -21.58
C PHE A 730 23.11 17.33 -22.58
N ASP A 731 24.24 17.66 -23.24
CA ASP A 731 24.35 18.73 -24.22
C ASP A 731 23.89 18.28 -25.62
N ASN A 732 23.97 16.97 -25.94
CA ASN A 732 23.55 16.40 -27.21
C ASN A 732 23.01 14.96 -27.05
N MET A 733 22.37 14.46 -28.12
CA MET A 733 21.70 13.17 -28.13
C MET A 733 22.70 11.99 -28.02
N GLU A 734 23.85 12.09 -28.64
CA GLU A 734 24.87 11.06 -28.58
C GLU A 734 25.41 10.87 -27.16
N SER A 735 25.71 11.97 -26.47
CA SER A 735 26.11 11.94 -25.05
C SER A 735 25.01 11.38 -24.15
N LEU A 736 23.73 11.63 -24.44
CA LEU A 736 22.61 11.03 -23.71
C LEU A 736 22.60 9.50 -23.90
N GLN A 737 22.74 9.01 -25.15
CA GLN A 737 22.75 7.56 -25.43
C GLN A 737 23.94 6.86 -24.77
N GLN A 738 25.15 7.41 -24.95
CA GLN A 738 26.38 6.89 -24.35
C GLN A 738 26.30 6.94 -22.80
N GLY A 739 25.78 8.03 -22.25
CA GLY A 739 25.60 8.21 -20.83
C GLY A 739 24.61 7.23 -20.21
N LEU A 740 23.49 6.94 -20.89
CA LEU A 740 22.50 5.95 -20.45
C LEU A 740 23.09 4.54 -20.40
N SER A 741 23.80 4.12 -21.46
CA SER A 741 24.43 2.80 -21.51
C SER A 741 25.54 2.66 -20.44
N LEU A 742 26.38 3.67 -20.27
CA LEU A 742 27.40 3.67 -19.23
C LEU A 742 26.82 3.64 -17.81
N LEU A 743 25.69 4.35 -17.59
CA LEU A 743 25.02 4.35 -16.29
C LEU A 743 24.45 2.97 -15.95
N ASP A 744 23.89 2.27 -16.91
CA ASP A 744 23.36 0.90 -16.72
C ASP A 744 24.48 -0.09 -16.38
N ASP A 745 25.62 0.00 -17.08
CA ASP A 745 26.82 -0.80 -16.77
C ASP A 745 27.31 -0.57 -15.34
N ILE A 746 27.38 0.70 -14.92
CA ILE A 746 27.81 1.05 -13.56
C ILE A 746 26.77 0.62 -12.54
N PHE A 747 25.49 0.89 -12.77
CA PHE A 747 24.44 0.47 -11.85
C PHE A 747 24.42 -1.05 -11.66
N THR A 748 24.60 -1.81 -12.75
CA THR A 748 24.69 -3.28 -12.68
C THR A 748 25.84 -3.74 -11.79
N ARG A 749 27.04 -3.12 -11.89
CA ARG A 749 28.19 -3.40 -11.00
C ARG A 749 27.85 -3.15 -9.52
N PHE A 750 27.05 -2.13 -9.23
CA PHE A 750 26.62 -1.77 -7.89
C PHE A 750 25.27 -2.41 -7.49
N GLN A 751 24.78 -3.41 -8.22
CA GLN A 751 23.49 -4.11 -7.97
C GLN A 751 22.26 -3.18 -7.98
N LEU A 752 22.33 -2.09 -8.70
CA LEU A 752 21.19 -1.25 -9.00
C LEU A 752 20.69 -1.57 -10.41
N SER A 753 19.40 -1.41 -10.66
CA SER A 753 18.83 -1.65 -11.98
C SER A 753 17.89 -0.52 -12.41
N ILE A 754 18.03 -0.12 -13.69
CA ILE A 754 17.17 0.90 -14.30
C ILE A 754 15.85 0.26 -14.69
N ASN A 755 14.75 0.91 -14.34
CA ASN A 755 13.41 0.54 -14.81
C ASN A 755 13.14 1.21 -16.17
N VAL A 756 13.46 0.52 -17.26
CA VAL A 756 13.38 1.09 -18.63
C VAL A 756 11.96 1.56 -18.95
N SER A 757 10.93 0.82 -18.57
CA SER A 757 9.52 1.17 -18.86
C SER A 757 9.07 2.49 -18.24
N LYS A 758 9.64 2.88 -17.11
CA LYS A 758 9.34 4.14 -16.40
C LYS A 758 10.36 5.25 -16.65
N THR A 759 11.56 4.89 -17.08
CA THR A 759 12.58 5.84 -17.50
C THR A 759 12.10 6.55 -18.77
N LYS A 760 12.26 7.88 -18.83
CA LYS A 760 11.77 8.71 -19.94
C LYS A 760 12.84 9.73 -20.33
N THR A 761 12.81 10.12 -21.59
CA THR A 761 13.60 11.24 -22.11
C THR A 761 12.73 12.45 -22.43
N MET A 762 13.31 13.62 -22.46
CA MET A 762 12.66 14.87 -22.86
C MET A 762 13.70 15.84 -23.45
N ILE A 763 13.34 16.59 -24.48
CA ILE A 763 14.20 17.61 -25.08
C ILE A 763 13.63 18.99 -24.74
N PHE A 764 14.33 19.76 -23.92
CA PHE A 764 14.01 21.18 -23.71
C PHE A 764 14.56 22.03 -24.87
N GLY A 765 13.87 23.13 -25.20
CA GLY A 765 14.27 24.04 -26.26
C GLY A 765 14.15 23.46 -27.67
N HIS A 766 13.34 22.41 -27.85
CA HIS A 766 13.07 21.80 -29.15
C HIS A 766 12.04 22.62 -29.93
N GLU A 767 12.33 22.86 -31.22
CA GLU A 767 11.43 23.49 -32.18
C GLU A 767 11.15 22.49 -33.31
N GLY A 768 9.95 22.48 -33.85
CA GLY A 768 9.49 21.56 -34.89
C GLY A 768 8.81 20.32 -34.37
N GLU A 769 8.77 19.26 -35.19
CA GLU A 769 8.17 17.98 -34.85
C GLU A 769 8.93 17.29 -33.73
N TYR A 770 8.20 16.83 -32.70
CA TYR A 770 8.79 16.26 -31.49
C TYR A 770 9.01 14.76 -31.66
N PRO A 771 10.25 14.26 -31.59
CA PRO A 771 10.53 12.84 -31.82
C PRO A 771 9.96 11.97 -30.70
N THR A 772 9.49 10.78 -31.04
CA THR A 772 8.91 9.82 -30.07
C THR A 772 9.97 9.02 -29.31
N THR A 773 11.17 8.84 -29.90
CA THR A 773 12.28 8.10 -29.30
C THR A 773 13.59 8.77 -29.66
N ILE A 774 14.52 8.88 -28.70
CA ILE A 774 15.87 9.45 -28.88
C ILE A 774 16.96 8.60 -28.24
N ALA A 775 16.59 7.56 -27.49
CA ALA A 775 17.52 6.66 -26.85
C ALA A 775 16.93 5.26 -26.68
N SER A 776 17.82 4.28 -26.53
CA SER A 776 17.46 2.89 -26.22
C SER A 776 18.39 2.30 -25.18
N LEU A 777 17.91 1.31 -24.44
CA LEU A 777 18.69 0.54 -23.48
C LEU A 777 18.35 -0.95 -23.65
N ASN A 778 19.38 -1.80 -23.83
CA ASN A 778 19.24 -3.24 -24.05
C ASN A 778 18.20 -3.58 -25.16
N ASN A 779 18.28 -2.87 -26.29
CA ASN A 779 17.36 -2.95 -27.43
C ASN A 779 15.89 -2.55 -27.13
N ILE A 780 15.62 -1.95 -25.96
CA ILE A 780 14.31 -1.42 -25.59
C ILE A 780 14.34 0.10 -25.77
N ASN A 781 13.42 0.63 -26.57
CA ASN A 781 13.30 2.07 -26.76
C ASN A 781 12.86 2.77 -25.46
N VAL A 782 13.52 3.87 -25.13
CA VAL A 782 13.12 4.78 -24.07
C VAL A 782 12.24 5.88 -24.65
N ASP A 783 10.99 5.97 -24.20
CA ASP A 783 10.04 6.94 -24.73
C ASP A 783 10.52 8.39 -24.47
N ASN A 784 10.46 9.19 -25.54
CA ASN A 784 10.65 10.62 -25.45
C ASN A 784 9.30 11.31 -25.26
N VAL A 785 9.07 11.89 -24.08
CA VAL A 785 7.76 12.37 -23.67
C VAL A 785 7.67 13.89 -23.73
N SER A 786 6.50 14.40 -24.15
CA SER A 786 6.20 15.84 -24.17
C SER A 786 5.88 16.40 -22.78
N GLU A 787 5.40 15.57 -21.86
CA GLU A 787 5.09 15.90 -20.48
C GLU A 787 5.58 14.79 -19.54
N PHE A 788 6.17 15.15 -18.42
CA PHE A 788 6.60 14.20 -17.38
C PHE A 788 6.29 14.71 -15.99
N ARG A 789 5.90 13.78 -15.10
CA ARG A 789 5.61 14.12 -13.69
C ARG A 789 6.83 13.86 -12.82
N TYR A 790 7.62 14.91 -12.57
CA TYR A 790 8.79 14.88 -11.70
C TYR A 790 8.45 15.37 -10.28
N LEU A 791 8.74 14.56 -9.27
CA LEU A 791 8.44 14.83 -7.85
C LEU A 791 6.99 15.35 -7.61
N GLY A 792 6.05 14.88 -8.42
CA GLY A 792 4.64 15.25 -8.32
C GLY A 792 4.25 16.57 -9.02
N ALA A 793 5.20 17.31 -9.62
CA ALA A 793 4.93 18.45 -10.50
C ALA A 793 5.00 18.02 -11.97
N LEU A 794 4.16 18.61 -12.82
CA LEU A 794 4.20 18.35 -14.25
C LEU A 794 5.24 19.26 -14.91
N ILE A 795 6.12 18.68 -15.70
CA ILE A 795 7.12 19.35 -16.55
C ILE A 795 6.73 19.08 -17.99
N ASP A 796 6.61 20.09 -18.80
CA ASP A 796 6.40 20.00 -20.25
C ASP A 796 7.61 20.57 -21.01
N TYR A 797 7.82 20.17 -22.27
CA TYR A 797 9.02 20.60 -23.00
C TYR A 797 8.92 22.00 -23.61
N LYS A 798 7.71 22.50 -23.89
CA LYS A 798 7.47 23.75 -24.61
C LYS A 798 7.44 24.99 -23.74
N SER A 799 6.94 24.87 -22.52
CA SER A 799 6.58 26.00 -21.71
C SER A 799 7.82 26.66 -21.07
N HIS A 800 7.92 27.96 -21.21
CA HIS A 800 8.87 28.79 -20.44
C HIS A 800 8.24 29.38 -19.17
N LEU A 801 6.92 29.14 -18.99
CA LEU A 801 6.14 29.46 -17.80
C LEU A 801 5.59 28.17 -17.17
N THR A 802 4.79 28.30 -16.15
CA THR A 802 4.03 27.14 -15.65
C THR A 802 2.95 26.79 -16.67
N GLY A 803 2.94 25.55 -17.17
CA GLY A 803 1.97 25.11 -18.16
C GLY A 803 0.54 25.10 -17.61
N ASP A 804 -0.44 25.33 -18.47
CA ASP A 804 -1.86 25.26 -18.11
C ASP A 804 -2.27 23.86 -17.66
N SER A 805 -1.65 22.81 -18.22
CA SER A 805 -1.84 21.40 -17.79
C SER A 805 -1.57 21.20 -16.30
N GLU A 806 -0.50 21.79 -15.75
CA GLU A 806 -0.19 21.70 -14.31
C GLU A 806 -1.25 22.40 -13.47
N ILE A 807 -1.66 23.62 -13.86
CA ILE A 807 -2.66 24.42 -13.10
C ILE A 807 -4.01 23.72 -13.11
N ASN A 808 -4.48 23.24 -14.26
CA ASN A 808 -5.74 22.52 -14.40
C ASN A 808 -5.72 21.22 -13.57
N PHE A 809 -4.63 20.45 -13.64
CA PHE A 809 -4.47 19.25 -12.80
C PHE A 809 -4.57 19.57 -11.31
N ARG A 810 -3.97 20.68 -10.84
CA ARG A 810 -4.05 21.11 -9.42
C ARG A 810 -5.46 21.47 -9.02
N ILE A 811 -6.16 22.21 -9.87
CA ILE A 811 -7.56 22.60 -9.66
C ILE A 811 -8.42 21.34 -9.58
N ASP A 812 -8.33 20.45 -10.55
CA ASP A 812 -9.14 19.21 -10.61
C ASP A 812 -8.87 18.29 -9.42
N SER A 813 -7.60 18.09 -9.07
CA SER A 813 -7.20 17.30 -7.90
C SER A 813 -7.72 17.88 -6.58
N ALA A 814 -7.70 19.22 -6.43
CA ALA A 814 -8.19 19.90 -5.25
C ALA A 814 -9.72 19.85 -5.16
N ILE A 815 -10.42 20.16 -6.25
CA ILE A 815 -11.88 20.15 -6.34
C ILE A 815 -12.42 18.73 -6.17
N GLY A 816 -11.82 17.74 -6.83
CA GLY A 816 -12.19 16.32 -6.65
C GLY A 816 -12.07 15.88 -5.19
N LYS A 817 -10.98 16.30 -4.50
CA LYS A 817 -10.81 16.01 -3.07
C LYS A 817 -11.82 16.73 -2.18
N PHE A 818 -12.21 17.96 -2.53
CA PHE A 818 -13.26 18.67 -1.82
C PHE A 818 -14.60 17.91 -1.92
N TYR A 819 -15.01 17.47 -3.11
CA TYR A 819 -16.25 16.72 -3.30
C TYR A 819 -16.24 15.36 -2.60
N GLN A 820 -15.09 14.70 -2.54
CA GLN A 820 -14.94 13.44 -1.79
C GLN A 820 -15.35 13.61 -0.30
N HIS A 821 -15.03 14.76 0.30
CA HIS A 821 -15.38 15.09 1.69
C HIS A 821 -16.52 16.12 1.79
N GLY A 822 -17.23 16.40 0.70
CA GLY A 822 -18.19 17.48 0.60
C GLY A 822 -19.25 17.53 1.70
N LYS A 823 -19.79 16.35 2.09
CA LYS A 823 -20.78 16.26 3.18
C LYS A 823 -20.24 16.79 4.51
N LYS A 824 -18.95 16.56 4.81
CA LYS A 824 -18.32 17.04 6.04
C LYS A 824 -17.99 18.54 5.96
N PHE A 825 -17.47 19.01 4.83
CA PHE A 825 -17.22 20.44 4.62
C PHE A 825 -18.51 21.27 4.66
N MET A 826 -19.64 20.70 4.22
CA MET A 826 -20.94 21.35 4.23
C MET A 826 -21.71 21.19 5.55
N ASN A 827 -21.16 20.44 6.52
CA ASN A 827 -21.81 20.19 7.80
C ASN A 827 -21.73 21.43 8.71
N LYS A 828 -22.85 22.14 8.88
CA LYS A 828 -22.95 23.34 9.74
C LYS A 828 -22.67 23.08 11.23
N ARG A 829 -22.72 21.83 11.68
CA ARG A 829 -22.40 21.44 13.07
C ARG A 829 -20.90 21.52 13.37
N ILE A 830 -20.04 21.43 12.32
CA ILE A 830 -18.62 21.76 12.43
C ILE A 830 -18.48 23.27 12.25
N SER A 831 -17.78 23.94 13.18
CA SER A 831 -17.58 25.37 13.13
C SER A 831 -16.95 25.81 11.81
N LEU A 832 -17.31 26.99 11.28
CA LEU A 832 -16.72 27.47 10.03
C LEU A 832 -15.21 27.59 10.11
N LYS A 833 -14.68 28.08 11.25
CA LYS A 833 -13.23 28.17 11.52
C LYS A 833 -12.55 26.80 11.38
N THR A 834 -13.12 25.75 11.97
CA THR A 834 -12.60 24.37 11.86
C THR A 834 -12.66 23.87 10.42
N ARG A 835 -13.77 24.11 9.70
CA ARG A 835 -13.91 23.69 8.30
C ARG A 835 -12.91 24.39 7.39
N VAL A 836 -12.64 25.67 7.59
CA VAL A 836 -11.63 26.42 6.83
C VAL A 836 -10.21 25.95 7.17
N LEU A 837 -9.91 25.63 8.43
CA LEU A 837 -8.63 25.04 8.81
C LEU A 837 -8.39 23.71 8.06
N LEU A 838 -9.41 22.85 8.04
CA LEU A 838 -9.37 21.58 7.32
C LEU A 838 -9.28 21.78 5.79
N LEU A 839 -9.99 22.77 5.25
CA LEU A 839 -9.90 23.14 3.83
C LEU A 839 -8.48 23.57 3.46
N ASN A 840 -7.88 24.46 4.25
CA ASN A 840 -6.51 24.92 4.02
C ASN A 840 -5.49 23.79 4.06
N SER A 841 -5.69 22.85 4.95
CA SER A 841 -4.78 21.71 5.09
C SER A 841 -4.96 20.64 4.01
N LEU A 842 -6.19 20.33 3.58
CA LEU A 842 -6.49 19.24 2.64
C LEU A 842 -6.60 19.69 1.20
N ILE A 843 -7.15 20.86 0.96
CA ILE A 843 -7.51 21.35 -0.39
C ILE A 843 -6.50 22.39 -0.86
N ARG A 844 -6.25 23.46 -0.07
CA ARG A 844 -5.27 24.48 -0.44
C ARG A 844 -3.88 23.87 -0.62
N SER A 845 -3.45 22.95 0.27
CA SER A 845 -2.15 22.27 0.14
C SER A 845 -2.00 21.48 -1.18
N ARG A 846 -3.09 20.91 -1.71
CA ARG A 846 -3.09 20.25 -3.03
C ARG A 846 -3.08 21.24 -4.16
N LEU A 847 -3.93 22.29 -4.05
CA LEU A 847 -4.05 23.34 -5.04
C LEU A 847 -2.73 24.09 -5.24
N THR A 848 -1.96 24.31 -4.17
CA THR A 848 -0.73 25.09 -4.17
C THR A 848 0.54 24.24 -4.02
N TYR A 849 0.49 22.95 -4.35
CA TYR A 849 1.70 22.11 -4.30
C TYR A 849 2.76 22.61 -5.29
N ALA A 850 3.99 22.79 -4.81
CA ALA A 850 5.13 23.35 -5.55
C ALA A 850 4.92 24.77 -6.10
N CYS A 851 3.95 25.54 -5.56
CA CYS A 851 3.66 26.91 -6.01
C CYS A 851 4.84 27.87 -5.88
N GLN A 852 5.82 27.53 -5.05
CA GLN A 852 7.07 28.29 -4.90
C GLN A 852 7.86 28.37 -6.22
N THR A 853 7.68 27.39 -7.11
CA THR A 853 8.40 27.28 -8.38
C THR A 853 7.63 27.82 -9.58
N TRP A 854 6.41 28.34 -9.37
CA TRP A 854 5.53 28.73 -10.47
C TRP A 854 5.83 30.10 -11.04
N CYS A 855 5.79 30.22 -12.37
CA CYS A 855 5.74 31.49 -13.10
C CYS A 855 4.36 31.59 -13.74
N LEU A 856 3.42 32.23 -13.05
CA LEU A 856 2.00 32.27 -13.42
C LEU A 856 1.65 33.48 -14.30
N THR A 857 0.82 33.24 -15.31
CA THR A 857 0.09 34.32 -16.02
C THR A 857 -1.01 34.90 -15.14
N VAL A 858 -1.55 36.07 -15.52
CA VAL A 858 -2.71 36.69 -14.83
C VAL A 858 -3.90 35.73 -14.87
N LYS A 859 -4.22 35.15 -16.04
CA LYS A 859 -5.33 34.20 -16.25
C LYS A 859 -5.23 32.98 -15.34
N GLN A 860 -4.03 32.44 -15.15
CA GLN A 860 -3.80 31.26 -14.26
C GLN A 860 -4.03 31.61 -12.79
N ARG A 861 -3.63 32.81 -12.35
CA ARG A 861 -3.88 33.31 -10.99
C ARG A 861 -5.37 33.45 -10.73
N ASP A 862 -6.08 34.07 -11.67
CA ASP A 862 -7.53 34.25 -11.58
C ASP A 862 -8.24 32.90 -11.52
N SER A 863 -7.84 31.93 -12.33
CA SER A 863 -8.40 30.57 -12.32
C SER A 863 -8.22 29.86 -10.97
N LEU A 864 -7.04 30.01 -10.33
CA LEU A 864 -6.77 29.48 -9.00
C LEU A 864 -7.65 30.14 -7.93
N ASP A 865 -7.74 31.49 -7.96
CA ASP A 865 -8.57 32.26 -7.00
C ASP A 865 -10.05 31.94 -7.18
N VAL A 866 -10.56 31.90 -8.42
CA VAL A 866 -11.96 31.55 -8.75
C VAL A 866 -12.28 30.13 -8.20
N SER A 867 -11.40 29.16 -8.44
CA SER A 867 -11.61 27.77 -8.00
C SER A 867 -11.67 27.66 -6.47
N TYR A 868 -10.78 28.35 -5.76
CA TYR A 868 -10.75 28.37 -4.31
C TYR A 868 -11.95 29.13 -3.72
N ASN A 869 -12.30 30.30 -4.27
CA ASN A 869 -13.43 31.11 -3.85
C ASN A 869 -14.76 30.37 -4.05
N ARG A 870 -14.90 29.61 -5.15
CA ARG A 870 -16.07 28.73 -5.36
C ARG A 870 -16.26 27.75 -4.20
N VAL A 871 -15.20 27.08 -3.74
CA VAL A 871 -15.25 26.14 -2.62
C VAL A 871 -15.60 26.85 -1.32
N LEU A 872 -15.00 28.02 -1.03
CA LEU A 872 -15.32 28.82 0.15
C LEU A 872 -16.80 29.24 0.17
N ARG A 873 -17.34 29.73 -0.95
CA ARG A 873 -18.73 30.09 -1.08
C ARG A 873 -19.69 28.92 -0.83
N MET A 874 -19.36 27.76 -1.34
CA MET A 874 -20.13 26.55 -1.05
C MET A 874 -20.18 26.23 0.45
N MET A 875 -19.10 26.44 1.19
CA MET A 875 -19.05 26.20 2.64
C MET A 875 -19.84 27.21 3.44
N VAL A 876 -19.84 28.48 3.03
CA VAL A 876 -20.58 29.56 3.70
C VAL A 876 -22.09 29.49 3.42
N ARG A 877 -22.50 28.82 2.32
CA ARG A 877 -23.90 28.62 1.85
C ARG A 877 -24.71 29.86 1.51
N ASN A 878 -24.30 31.04 1.93
CA ASN A 878 -24.94 32.32 1.60
C ASN A 878 -24.17 33.04 0.50
N GLY A 879 -23.23 32.38 -0.16
CA GLY A 879 -22.41 33.01 -1.20
C GLY A 879 -23.09 33.18 -2.55
N PHE A 880 -24.28 32.60 -2.77
CA PHE A 880 -25.01 32.62 -4.04
C PHE A 880 -26.45 33.04 -3.84
N LYS A 881 -26.96 33.90 -4.72
CA LYS A 881 -28.35 34.27 -4.85
C LYS A 881 -28.83 33.95 -6.27
N ARG A 882 -30.00 33.33 -6.40
CA ARG A 882 -30.59 33.03 -7.69
C ARG A 882 -31.16 34.35 -8.28
N LYS A 883 -30.77 34.69 -9.49
CA LYS A 883 -31.42 35.66 -10.37
C LYS A 883 -32.22 34.90 -11.42
N GLU A 884 -33.16 35.52 -12.10
CA GLU A 884 -34.13 34.89 -13.02
C GLU A 884 -33.49 33.88 -13.98
N ASN A 885 -32.32 34.13 -14.53
CA ASN A 885 -31.61 33.24 -15.45
C ASN A 885 -30.15 32.90 -15.04
N SER A 886 -29.70 33.29 -13.85
CA SER A 886 -28.30 33.06 -13.42
C SER A 886 -28.13 33.05 -11.91
N TRP A 887 -26.97 32.56 -11.44
CA TRP A 887 -26.56 32.63 -10.04
C TRP A 887 -25.59 33.80 -9.85
N ALA A 888 -25.92 34.75 -8.97
CA ALA A 888 -25.03 35.85 -8.61
C ALA A 888 -24.35 35.62 -7.26
N TYR A 889 -23.15 36.11 -7.11
CA TYR A 889 -22.45 36.12 -5.82
C TYR A 889 -23.09 37.19 -4.91
N VAL A 890 -23.39 36.80 -3.68
CA VAL A 890 -23.94 37.72 -2.65
C VAL A 890 -22.81 38.43 -1.91
N LEU A 891 -21.69 37.71 -1.71
CA LEU A 891 -20.54 38.21 -0.97
C LEU A 891 -19.42 38.60 -1.95
N SER A 892 -18.80 39.76 -1.72
CA SER A 892 -17.54 40.14 -2.38
C SER A 892 -16.42 39.15 -1.99
N ASN A 893 -15.31 39.10 -2.73
CA ASN A 893 -14.19 38.25 -2.38
C ASN A 893 -13.56 38.68 -1.04
N GLU A 894 -13.48 39.96 -0.76
CA GLU A 894 -12.92 40.48 0.48
C GLU A 894 -13.75 40.10 1.70
N GLU A 895 -15.09 40.26 1.60
CA GLU A 895 -16.00 39.81 2.65
C GLU A 895 -15.90 38.30 2.90
N LEU A 896 -15.79 37.48 1.82
CA LEU A 896 -15.62 36.04 1.91
C LEU A 896 -14.35 35.69 2.66
N TYR A 897 -13.24 36.37 2.36
CA TYR A 897 -11.96 36.11 3.05
C TYR A 897 -12.01 36.54 4.52
N ARG A 898 -12.68 37.67 4.82
CA ARG A 898 -12.89 38.13 6.20
C ARG A 898 -13.72 37.14 7.01
N ILE A 899 -14.86 36.69 6.48
CA ILE A 899 -15.74 35.71 7.15
C ILE A 899 -15.02 34.37 7.37
N CYS A 900 -14.26 33.90 6.40
CA CYS A 900 -13.50 32.65 6.46
C CYS A 900 -12.17 32.77 7.19
N SER A 901 -11.73 33.96 7.60
CA SER A 901 -10.41 34.23 8.19
C SER A 901 -9.30 33.62 7.35
N THR A 902 -9.30 33.86 6.05
CA THR A 902 -8.35 33.32 5.07
C THR A 902 -7.94 34.39 4.07
N GLU A 903 -7.09 34.04 3.12
CA GLU A 903 -6.58 34.93 2.06
C GLU A 903 -6.79 34.32 0.68
N SER A 904 -6.64 35.10 -0.40
CA SER A 904 -6.66 34.57 -1.76
C SER A 904 -5.46 33.62 -2.01
N ILE A 905 -5.60 32.73 -2.99
CA ILE A 905 -4.50 31.85 -3.42
C ILE A 905 -3.35 32.67 -4.00
N SER A 906 -3.65 33.74 -4.72
CA SER A 906 -2.63 34.64 -5.29
C SER A 906 -1.75 35.27 -4.21
N VAL A 907 -2.34 35.77 -3.12
CA VAL A 907 -1.60 36.32 -1.97
C VAL A 907 -0.79 35.22 -1.29
N PHE A 908 -1.39 34.07 -1.06
CA PHE A 908 -0.69 32.92 -0.47
C PHE A 908 0.52 32.50 -1.31
N VAL A 909 0.37 32.32 -2.63
CA VAL A 909 1.43 31.94 -3.57
C VAL A 909 2.56 32.98 -3.54
N ASN A 910 2.23 34.27 -3.61
CA ASN A 910 3.23 35.35 -3.56
C ASN A 910 4.09 35.26 -2.29
N ARG A 911 3.46 35.08 -1.13
CA ARG A 911 4.18 34.92 0.14
C ARG A 911 5.07 33.68 0.17
N GLN A 912 4.59 32.55 -0.38
CA GLN A 912 5.40 31.34 -0.46
C GLN A 912 6.61 31.52 -1.39
N GLN A 913 6.45 32.23 -2.49
CA GLN A 913 7.53 32.54 -3.43
C GLN A 913 8.55 33.49 -2.83
N GLN A 914 8.13 34.55 -2.13
CA GLN A 914 9.04 35.45 -1.40
C GLN A 914 9.91 34.67 -0.41
N ARG A 915 9.30 33.83 0.42
CA ARG A 915 10.02 32.98 1.39
C ARG A 915 11.00 32.03 0.72
N TYR A 916 10.63 31.46 -0.42
CA TYR A 916 11.48 30.52 -1.15
C TYR A 916 12.67 31.25 -1.80
N ILE A 917 12.47 32.40 -2.44
CA ILE A 917 13.57 33.21 -2.96
C ILE A 917 14.48 33.68 -1.85
N ALA A 918 13.96 34.13 -0.71
CA ALA A 918 14.76 34.49 0.43
C ALA A 918 15.61 33.29 0.96
N HIS A 919 15.06 32.06 0.92
CA HIS A 919 15.80 30.86 1.25
C HIS A 919 16.94 30.60 0.23
N ILE A 920 16.70 30.75 -1.07
CA ILE A 920 17.74 30.58 -2.09
C ILE A 920 18.86 31.61 -1.91
N LEU A 921 18.52 32.85 -1.63
CA LEU A 921 19.51 33.95 -1.48
C LEU A 921 20.45 33.70 -0.28
N ARG A 922 19.99 33.02 0.75
CA ARG A 922 20.81 32.64 1.91
C ARG A 922 21.70 31.41 1.71
N LYS A 923 21.51 30.64 0.60
CA LYS A 923 22.39 29.51 0.28
C LYS A 923 23.77 30.01 -0.11
N GLU A 924 24.76 29.15 -0.06
CA GLU A 924 26.11 29.42 -0.53
C GLU A 924 26.15 29.76 -2.02
N ASP A 925 27.09 30.59 -2.44
CA ASP A 925 27.23 31.04 -3.83
C ASP A 925 27.56 29.91 -4.80
N ASN A 926 28.19 28.84 -4.30
CA ASN A 926 28.51 27.64 -5.06
C ASN A 926 27.31 26.70 -5.24
N SER A 927 26.19 26.91 -4.53
CA SER A 927 25.05 26.01 -4.65
C SER A 927 24.41 26.09 -6.03
N MET A 928 24.08 24.92 -6.61
CA MET A 928 23.44 24.81 -7.93
C MET A 928 22.14 25.63 -8.01
N THR A 929 21.34 25.62 -6.95
CA THR A 929 20.07 26.35 -6.88
C THR A 929 20.32 27.87 -7.03
N LYS A 930 21.31 28.42 -6.31
CA LYS A 930 21.62 29.86 -6.39
C LYS A 930 22.23 30.21 -7.75
N ARG A 931 23.19 29.39 -8.25
CA ARG A 931 23.80 29.61 -9.60
C ARG A 931 22.77 29.62 -10.71
N LEU A 932 21.80 28.69 -10.71
CA LEU A 932 20.71 28.69 -11.71
C LEU A 932 19.77 29.86 -11.54
N THR A 933 19.53 30.34 -10.31
CA THR A 933 18.73 31.56 -10.08
C THR A 933 19.36 32.79 -10.69
N PHE A 934 20.68 32.92 -10.60
CA PHE A 934 21.46 34.04 -11.15
C PHE A 934 21.93 33.81 -12.60
N ASN A 935 21.43 32.83 -13.32
CA ASN A 935 21.66 32.60 -14.73
C ASN A 935 20.82 33.59 -15.59
N ASP A 936 20.81 34.86 -15.30
CA ASP A 936 19.96 35.85 -15.97
C ASP A 936 20.71 36.68 -17.00
N ASN A 937 21.36 36.03 -18.02
CA ASN A 937 21.79 36.71 -19.21
C ASN A 937 20.71 36.93 -20.29
N VAL A 938 19.44 36.80 -19.90
CA VAL A 938 18.29 37.08 -20.77
C VAL A 938 17.88 38.54 -20.55
N SER A 939 18.78 39.43 -20.88
CA SER A 939 18.43 40.85 -20.98
C SER A 939 17.80 41.14 -22.34
N HIS A 940 16.77 41.94 -22.32
CA HIS A 940 16.30 42.82 -23.41
C HIS A 940 15.52 42.24 -24.59
N GLN A 941 14.98 41.04 -24.57
CA GLN A 941 13.91 40.73 -25.52
C GLN A 941 12.54 41.13 -24.90
N ARG A 942 11.87 42.08 -25.54
CA ARG A 942 10.46 42.40 -25.22
C ARG A 942 9.63 41.11 -25.31
N GLY A 943 8.98 40.71 -24.23
CA GLY A 943 8.18 39.50 -24.16
C GLY A 943 8.90 38.28 -23.57
N ALA A 944 10.19 38.34 -23.21
CA ALA A 944 10.87 37.22 -22.52
C ALA A 944 10.27 36.98 -21.14
N ALA A 945 10.06 35.70 -20.81
CA ALA A 945 9.57 35.29 -19.51
C ALA A 945 10.52 35.77 -18.39
N ILE A 946 9.97 36.54 -17.46
CA ILE A 946 10.70 37.05 -16.31
C ILE A 946 11.02 35.89 -15.37
N SER A 947 12.27 35.77 -14.91
CA SER A 947 12.65 34.76 -13.92
C SER A 947 11.82 34.89 -12.63
N LEU A 948 11.72 33.78 -11.87
CA LEU A 948 11.00 33.80 -10.60
C LEU A 948 11.51 34.91 -9.67
N LEU A 949 12.85 35.10 -9.60
CA LEU A 949 13.46 36.16 -8.81
C LEU A 949 12.97 37.55 -9.23
N LYS A 950 13.06 37.90 -10.51
CA LYS A 950 12.58 39.19 -11.03
C LYS A 950 11.09 39.38 -10.81
N ASN A 951 10.28 38.35 -11.01
CA ASN A 951 8.84 38.34 -10.74
C ASN A 951 8.50 38.63 -9.28
N VAL A 952 9.24 38.04 -8.35
CA VAL A 952 9.04 38.23 -6.91
C VAL A 952 9.44 39.66 -6.52
N MET A 953 10.61 40.11 -6.97
CA MET A 953 11.08 41.49 -6.71
C MET A 953 10.13 42.55 -7.27
N LYS A 954 9.67 42.39 -8.52
CA LYS A 954 8.69 43.32 -9.14
C LYS A 954 7.37 43.39 -8.35
N ARG A 955 6.89 42.29 -7.81
CA ARG A 955 5.65 42.23 -7.02
C ARG A 955 5.82 42.72 -5.59
N ASP A 956 7.02 42.62 -5.05
CA ASP A 956 7.34 43.15 -3.74
C ASP A 956 7.28 44.70 -3.71
N GLY A 957 7.66 45.31 -4.82
CA GLY A 957 7.56 46.77 -5.01
C GLY A 957 8.66 47.58 -4.30
N ARG A 958 9.50 46.95 -3.51
CA ARG A 958 10.64 47.60 -2.86
C ARG A 958 11.87 47.66 -3.79
N PRO A 959 12.82 48.58 -3.54
CA PRO A 959 14.08 48.57 -4.25
C PRO A 959 14.75 47.22 -4.15
N PRO A 960 15.36 46.66 -5.23
CA PRO A 960 16.01 45.37 -5.24
C PRO A 960 17.07 45.18 -4.13
N SER A 961 17.82 46.21 -3.83
CA SER A 961 18.82 46.23 -2.74
C SER A 961 18.18 46.04 -1.36
N ALA A 962 17.06 46.72 -1.08
CA ALA A 962 16.33 46.57 0.17
C ALA A 962 15.72 45.18 0.31
N PHE A 963 15.10 44.63 -0.75
CA PHE A 963 14.59 43.28 -0.77
C PHE A 963 15.69 42.25 -0.50
N TYR A 964 16.84 42.39 -1.15
CA TYR A 964 17.98 41.50 -0.98
C TYR A 964 18.55 41.57 0.46
N SER A 965 18.71 42.76 1.01
CA SER A 965 19.17 42.97 2.39
C SER A 965 18.22 42.31 3.40
N ASP A 966 16.91 42.48 3.22
CA ASP A 966 15.91 41.89 4.12
C ASP A 966 15.84 40.36 4.00
N CYS A 967 16.08 39.80 2.82
CA CYS A 967 16.22 38.36 2.63
C CYS A 967 17.42 37.79 3.39
N LEU A 968 18.56 38.47 3.36
CA LEU A 968 19.78 38.03 4.08
C LEU A 968 19.64 38.17 5.59
N SER A 969 19.03 39.25 6.06
CA SER A 969 18.81 39.51 7.51
C SER A 969 17.68 38.68 8.15
N LYS A 970 17.06 37.77 7.38
CA LYS A 970 15.91 36.96 7.82
C LYS A 970 14.66 37.77 8.22
N LYS A 971 14.52 39.01 7.80
CA LYS A 971 13.32 39.81 8.01
C LYS A 971 12.14 39.42 7.10
N LEU A 972 12.40 38.66 6.05
CA LEU A 972 11.46 37.99 5.16
C LEU A 972 11.50 36.47 5.39
#